data_53e2964361477f2ad130abc977713398
#
_entry.id   53e2964361477f2ad130abc977713398
#
_cell.length_a   1.000
_cell.length_b   1.000
_cell.length_c   1.000
_cell.angle_alpha   90.00
_cell.angle_beta   90.00
_cell.angle_gamma   90.00
#
_symmetry.space_group_name_H-M   'P 1'
#
loop_
_entity.id
_entity.type
_entity.pdbx_description
1 polymer ?
#
loop_
_entity_poly.entity_id
_entity_poly.type
_entity_poly.pdbx_seq_one_letter_code
_entity_poly.pdbx_strand_id
1 'polypeptide(L)'
;MSSRIQQGSLNIDSTLYQLINDQVIPGTGIVAEDFWQSFATILEDLAPKNRALLIKRDDLQHQIDVWHQERAGQTLDAAEYKQFLQQIGYLVPEGEDFQVTTASVEPEIATQAGPQLVVPIMNARFALNAANARWGSLYDALYGTDVISESDGAEKGGSFNPVRGAKVVSYARGFLDDAAPLNGVSHKDVTKYSISNVSIGNTLTATLDNGEEVTLIDRNQFIGYQGDASAPSSILLKHNNLHIEIQIDPSAPIGSVDVAGIKDVLVESALTTIMDCEDSVAAVDGEDKALAYRNWLGLMKGDLQESLEKNGKTIVRNLNPDRQYTSVTGGEISLKGRSMLFIRNVGHLMTNPAIIDAQGNEVPEGIMDGMITSLIAMHDLKGNSVYQNSTANSINIVKPKMHGPEEVAFTNELFGRIEDALGLDRFTIKVGIMDEERRTSVNLKECIRAAKDRVVFINTGFLDRTGDEIHTSMEAGPFAPKTQLKTMTWIGAYEDQNVDLGLACGLQGKAQIGKGMWPEPDNMAKMMDAKIGHPQAGANTAWVPSPTAATLHALHYHKVSVPSRQKELRERVRANVDDILTIPLLGNQKLTAKDIQNELDNNTQGILGYVVRWIDQGVGCSKVPDINDVGLMEDRATLRISSQHIANWLRHGICDEAQVMKTMKRMAAVVDGQNAGDSSYRNMAPDFENSIAFSAACQLVFEGCAQPSGYTEPVLHAMRLKLKGTAQ
;
A
#
# COMPACT_ATOMS: atom_id res chain seq x y z
N MET A 1 -4.58 -31.87 11.05
CA MET A 1 -5.36 -30.77 11.68
C MET A 1 -4.57 -30.27 12.86
N SER A 2 -4.30 -28.97 12.95
CA SER A 2 -3.66 -28.37 14.12
C SER A 2 -4.49 -28.64 15.37
N SER A 3 -3.83 -28.78 16.53
CA SER A 3 -4.53 -28.92 17.82
C SER A 3 -5.29 -27.62 18.12
N ARG A 4 -6.42 -27.75 18.82
CA ARG A 4 -7.27 -26.59 19.17
C ARG A 4 -7.47 -26.50 20.67
N ILE A 5 -7.67 -25.30 21.16
CA ILE A 5 -7.94 -25.00 22.56
C ILE A 5 -9.32 -24.37 22.67
N GLN A 6 -10.16 -24.96 23.53
CA GLN A 6 -11.47 -24.41 23.83
C GLN A 6 -11.34 -23.28 24.87
N GLN A 7 -11.82 -22.08 24.51
CA GLN A 7 -11.85 -20.94 25.40
C GLN A 7 -13.25 -20.30 25.36
N GLY A 8 -14.04 -20.55 26.41
CA GLY A 8 -15.44 -20.16 26.39
C GLY A 8 -16.21 -20.85 25.25
N SER A 9 -16.88 -20.06 24.41
CA SER A 9 -17.59 -20.53 23.21
C SER A 9 -16.72 -20.69 21.97
N LEU A 10 -15.43 -20.29 22.03
CA LEU A 10 -14.51 -20.30 20.90
C LEU A 10 -13.60 -21.53 20.92
N ASN A 11 -13.31 -22.07 19.74
CA ASN A 11 -12.39 -23.17 19.53
C ASN A 11 -11.22 -22.68 18.67
N ILE A 12 -10.05 -22.39 19.29
CA ILE A 12 -8.97 -21.59 18.75
C ILE A 12 -7.81 -22.48 18.35
N ASP A 13 -7.15 -22.22 17.24
CA ASP A 13 -5.90 -22.84 16.87
C ASP A 13 -4.87 -22.68 18.00
N SER A 14 -4.20 -23.76 18.37
CA SER A 14 -3.29 -23.75 19.53
C SER A 14 -2.10 -22.82 19.38
N THR A 15 -1.57 -22.67 18.16
CA THR A 15 -0.44 -21.77 17.88
C THR A 15 -0.85 -20.32 18.06
N LEU A 16 -2.03 -19.97 17.55
CA LEU A 16 -2.60 -18.64 17.73
C LEU A 16 -2.94 -18.35 19.18
N TYR A 17 -3.58 -19.31 19.88
CA TYR A 17 -3.92 -19.16 21.30
C TYR A 17 -2.69 -18.91 22.17
N GLN A 18 -1.63 -19.71 21.98
CA GLN A 18 -0.38 -19.57 22.73
C GLN A 18 0.28 -18.21 22.44
N LEU A 19 0.36 -17.79 21.19
CA LEU A 19 0.89 -16.46 20.85
C LEU A 19 0.16 -15.36 21.62
N ILE A 20 -1.19 -15.38 21.59
CA ILE A 20 -1.99 -14.33 22.21
C ILE A 20 -1.82 -14.34 23.73
N ASN A 21 -1.95 -15.49 24.38
CA ASN A 21 -1.91 -15.55 25.85
C ASN A 21 -0.50 -15.36 26.42
N ASP A 22 0.52 -15.92 25.76
CA ASP A 22 1.88 -15.98 26.35
C ASP A 22 2.73 -14.78 25.94
N GLN A 23 2.44 -14.12 24.79
CA GLN A 23 3.30 -13.08 24.23
C GLN A 23 2.58 -11.74 24.01
N VAL A 24 1.29 -11.75 23.62
CA VAL A 24 0.55 -10.52 23.30
C VAL A 24 -0.08 -9.91 24.55
N ILE A 25 -0.89 -10.66 25.29
CA ILE A 25 -1.62 -10.16 26.47
C ILE A 25 -0.68 -9.65 27.58
N PRO A 26 0.43 -10.33 27.91
CA PRO A 26 1.34 -9.86 28.97
C PRO A 26 1.87 -8.44 28.68
N GLY A 27 1.68 -7.52 29.62
CA GLY A 27 2.09 -6.12 29.52
C GLY A 27 1.02 -5.16 28.98
N THR A 28 -0.09 -5.66 28.44
CA THR A 28 -1.20 -4.81 27.99
C THR A 28 -2.11 -4.32 29.13
N GLY A 29 -2.11 -5.02 30.24
CA GLY A 29 -3.05 -4.79 31.36
C GLY A 29 -4.41 -5.46 31.16
N ILE A 30 -4.60 -6.20 30.08
CA ILE A 30 -5.82 -6.97 29.77
C ILE A 30 -5.74 -8.34 30.44
N VAL A 31 -6.87 -8.81 31.03
CA VAL A 31 -7.00 -10.17 31.55
C VAL A 31 -7.40 -11.09 30.40
N ALA A 32 -6.70 -12.22 30.27
CA ALA A 32 -6.91 -13.14 29.14
C ALA A 32 -8.36 -13.65 29.05
N GLU A 33 -8.98 -13.99 30.19
CA GLU A 33 -10.37 -14.46 30.24
C GLU A 33 -11.34 -13.37 29.74
N ASP A 34 -11.15 -12.13 30.18
CA ASP A 34 -11.98 -10.98 29.77
C ASP A 34 -11.81 -10.68 28.26
N PHE A 35 -10.58 -10.80 27.75
CA PHE A 35 -10.31 -10.65 26.33
C PHE A 35 -11.11 -11.63 25.48
N TRP A 36 -10.98 -12.92 25.78
CA TRP A 36 -11.68 -13.95 25.01
C TRP A 36 -13.20 -13.89 25.15
N GLN A 37 -13.69 -13.54 26.35
CA GLN A 37 -15.11 -13.34 26.58
C GLN A 37 -15.66 -12.15 25.78
N SER A 38 -14.94 -11.02 25.79
CA SER A 38 -15.32 -9.83 25.01
C SER A 38 -15.28 -10.12 23.51
N PHE A 39 -14.26 -10.84 23.05
CA PHE A 39 -14.14 -11.23 21.65
C PHE A 39 -15.28 -12.16 21.22
N ALA A 40 -15.63 -13.15 22.03
CA ALA A 40 -16.78 -14.02 21.77
C ALA A 40 -18.09 -13.21 21.64
N THR A 41 -18.30 -12.26 22.54
CA THR A 41 -19.47 -11.36 22.51
C THR A 41 -19.51 -10.48 21.26
N ILE A 42 -18.36 -9.93 20.85
CA ILE A 42 -18.26 -9.15 19.61
C ILE A 42 -18.61 -10.01 18.39
N LEU A 43 -18.10 -11.24 18.32
CA LEU A 43 -18.41 -12.18 17.24
C LEU A 43 -19.89 -12.54 17.21
N GLU A 44 -20.49 -12.86 18.36
CA GLU A 44 -21.90 -13.19 18.48
C GLU A 44 -22.81 -12.06 17.96
N ASP A 45 -22.48 -10.80 18.31
CA ASP A 45 -23.26 -9.64 17.92
C ASP A 45 -23.00 -9.18 16.47
N LEU A 46 -21.75 -9.22 16.00
CA LEU A 46 -21.36 -8.60 14.75
C LEU A 46 -21.21 -9.55 13.56
N ALA A 47 -20.93 -10.86 13.78
CA ALA A 47 -20.85 -11.79 12.65
C ALA A 47 -22.17 -11.93 11.88
N PRO A 48 -23.36 -11.91 12.52
CA PRO A 48 -24.63 -11.88 11.79
C PRO A 48 -24.80 -10.60 10.94
N LYS A 49 -24.39 -9.44 11.46
CA LYS A 49 -24.44 -8.17 10.71
C LYS A 49 -23.51 -8.20 9.51
N ASN A 50 -22.28 -8.74 9.69
CA ASN A 50 -21.32 -8.93 8.59
C ASN A 50 -21.92 -9.79 7.47
N ARG A 51 -22.55 -10.94 7.82
CA ARG A 51 -23.23 -11.79 6.84
C ARG A 51 -24.36 -11.08 6.11
N ALA A 52 -25.16 -10.27 6.82
CA ALA A 52 -26.24 -9.50 6.21
C ALA A 52 -25.73 -8.47 5.18
N LEU A 53 -24.57 -7.84 5.45
CA LEU A 53 -23.94 -6.92 4.50
C LEU A 53 -23.43 -7.65 3.25
N LEU A 54 -22.89 -8.85 3.39
CA LEU A 54 -22.45 -9.67 2.26
C LEU A 54 -23.66 -10.12 1.41
N ILE A 55 -24.75 -10.58 2.02
CA ILE A 55 -26.00 -10.89 1.31
C ILE A 55 -26.51 -9.67 0.54
N LYS A 56 -26.42 -8.48 1.12
CA LYS A 56 -26.80 -7.24 0.43
C LYS A 56 -25.94 -6.96 -0.80
N ARG A 57 -24.63 -7.30 -0.77
CA ARG A 57 -23.78 -7.20 -1.97
C ARG A 57 -24.32 -8.08 -3.10
N ASP A 58 -24.62 -9.35 -2.78
CA ASP A 58 -25.11 -10.33 -3.74
C ASP A 58 -26.48 -9.92 -4.31
N ASP A 59 -27.38 -9.43 -3.45
CA ASP A 59 -28.72 -8.94 -3.87
C ASP A 59 -28.62 -7.74 -4.82
N LEU A 60 -27.73 -6.78 -4.55
CA LEU A 60 -27.52 -5.63 -5.40
C LEU A 60 -26.89 -6.03 -6.73
N GLN A 61 -25.90 -6.94 -6.71
CA GLN A 61 -25.27 -7.45 -7.92
C GLN A 61 -26.31 -8.15 -8.80
N HIS A 62 -27.11 -9.05 -8.21
CA HIS A 62 -28.17 -9.74 -8.94
C HIS A 62 -29.15 -8.78 -9.61
N GLN A 63 -29.58 -7.72 -8.92
CA GLN A 63 -30.46 -6.71 -9.50
C GLN A 63 -29.82 -5.96 -10.68
N ILE A 64 -28.52 -5.63 -10.57
CA ILE A 64 -27.76 -4.99 -11.64
C ILE A 64 -27.63 -5.93 -12.84
N ASP A 65 -27.31 -7.19 -12.62
CA ASP A 65 -27.19 -8.20 -13.68
C ASP A 65 -28.51 -8.36 -14.45
N VAL A 66 -29.63 -8.53 -13.75
CA VAL A 66 -30.96 -8.64 -14.36
C VAL A 66 -31.29 -7.39 -15.19
N TRP A 67 -31.01 -6.19 -14.65
CA TRP A 67 -31.27 -4.93 -15.35
C TRP A 67 -30.50 -4.84 -16.68
N HIS A 68 -29.24 -5.24 -16.73
CA HIS A 68 -28.43 -5.28 -17.93
C HIS A 68 -28.88 -6.40 -18.90
N GLN A 69 -29.19 -7.58 -18.40
CA GLN A 69 -29.67 -8.71 -19.22
C GLN A 69 -30.98 -8.38 -19.96
N GLU A 70 -31.92 -7.71 -19.28
CA GLU A 70 -33.18 -7.27 -19.88
C GLU A 70 -32.98 -6.22 -20.99
N ARG A 71 -31.86 -5.52 -20.99
CA ARG A 71 -31.50 -4.47 -21.97
C ARG A 71 -30.37 -4.90 -22.91
N ALA A 72 -30.07 -6.20 -22.97
CA ALA A 72 -29.01 -6.72 -23.81
C ALA A 72 -29.18 -6.28 -25.29
N GLY A 73 -28.12 -5.76 -25.88
CA GLY A 73 -28.12 -5.26 -27.26
C GLY A 73 -28.72 -3.86 -27.45
N GLN A 74 -29.19 -3.21 -26.37
CA GLN A 74 -29.65 -1.81 -26.43
C GLN A 74 -28.49 -0.88 -26.06
N THR A 75 -28.59 0.38 -26.56
CA THR A 75 -27.67 1.43 -26.07
C THR A 75 -28.02 1.81 -24.65
N LEU A 76 -27.01 1.83 -23.77
CA LEU A 76 -27.20 2.20 -22.38
C LEU A 76 -27.67 3.66 -22.25
N ASP A 77 -28.84 3.86 -21.62
CA ASP A 77 -29.29 5.19 -21.19
C ASP A 77 -28.72 5.47 -19.79
N ALA A 78 -27.76 6.40 -19.72
CA ALA A 78 -27.07 6.74 -18.48
C ALA A 78 -28.02 7.32 -17.41
N ALA A 79 -29.06 8.06 -17.81
CA ALA A 79 -30.00 8.65 -16.86
C ALA A 79 -30.93 7.57 -16.27
N GLU A 80 -31.42 6.65 -17.10
CA GLU A 80 -32.24 5.52 -16.67
C GLU A 80 -31.43 4.60 -15.73
N TYR A 81 -30.16 4.31 -16.10
CA TYR A 81 -29.27 3.49 -15.27
C TYR A 81 -29.01 4.13 -13.90
N LYS A 82 -28.70 5.43 -13.86
CA LYS A 82 -28.51 6.15 -12.61
C LYS A 82 -29.78 6.12 -11.73
N GLN A 83 -30.95 6.36 -12.34
CA GLN A 83 -32.22 6.28 -11.63
C GLN A 83 -32.47 4.88 -11.05
N PHE A 84 -32.17 3.82 -11.82
CA PHE A 84 -32.27 2.45 -11.35
C PHE A 84 -31.34 2.20 -10.13
N LEU A 85 -30.07 2.63 -10.21
CA LEU A 85 -29.11 2.50 -9.09
C LEU A 85 -29.59 3.23 -7.82
N GLN A 86 -30.27 4.36 -7.99
CA GLN A 86 -30.90 5.08 -6.86
C GLN A 86 -32.09 4.30 -6.30
N GLN A 87 -32.94 3.72 -7.14
CA GLN A 87 -34.12 2.96 -6.71
C GLN A 87 -33.78 1.73 -5.91
N ILE A 88 -32.72 1.01 -6.27
CA ILE A 88 -32.26 -0.19 -5.52
C ILE A 88 -31.38 0.15 -4.31
N GLY A 89 -31.07 1.44 -4.08
CA GLY A 89 -30.21 1.88 -2.97
C GLY A 89 -28.71 1.59 -3.17
N TYR A 90 -28.27 1.30 -4.40
CA TYR A 90 -26.86 1.20 -4.74
C TYR A 90 -26.18 2.57 -4.67
N LEU A 91 -26.81 3.57 -5.26
CA LEU A 91 -26.46 4.99 -5.14
C LEU A 91 -27.36 5.64 -4.10
N VAL A 92 -26.78 6.12 -3.01
CA VAL A 92 -27.52 6.77 -1.93
C VAL A 92 -27.52 8.30 -2.10
N PRO A 93 -28.57 9.01 -1.59
CA PRO A 93 -28.57 10.49 -1.59
C PRO A 93 -27.41 11.05 -0.76
N GLU A 94 -26.74 12.06 -1.29
CA GLU A 94 -25.79 12.82 -0.49
C GLU A 94 -26.54 13.67 0.56
N GLY A 95 -26.09 13.54 1.82
CA GLY A 95 -26.54 14.40 2.91
C GLY A 95 -25.92 15.80 2.86
N GLU A 96 -26.22 16.60 3.88
CA GLU A 96 -25.66 17.94 4.05
C GLU A 96 -24.12 17.93 4.09
N ASP A 97 -23.50 19.10 3.88
CA ASP A 97 -22.06 19.25 4.00
C ASP A 97 -21.62 19.09 5.46
N PHE A 98 -20.44 18.54 5.64
CA PHE A 98 -19.84 18.33 6.95
C PHE A 98 -18.31 18.44 6.88
N GLN A 99 -17.68 18.50 8.04
CA GLN A 99 -16.23 18.41 8.18
C GLN A 99 -15.90 17.23 9.08
N VAL A 100 -14.83 16.51 8.75
CA VAL A 100 -14.32 15.45 9.62
C VAL A 100 -13.84 16.04 10.94
N THR A 101 -14.07 15.30 12.01
CA THR A 101 -13.75 15.73 13.38
C THR A 101 -12.60 14.93 14.00
N THR A 102 -11.94 14.10 13.19
CA THR A 102 -10.78 13.31 13.63
C THR A 102 -9.76 14.18 14.35
N ALA A 103 -9.38 13.76 15.54
CA ALA A 103 -8.41 14.41 16.42
C ALA A 103 -7.32 13.41 16.82
N SER A 104 -6.24 13.89 17.45
CA SER A 104 -5.09 13.07 17.86
C SER A 104 -4.54 12.26 16.69
N VAL A 105 -4.02 12.98 15.69
CA VAL A 105 -3.50 12.42 14.43
C VAL A 105 -2.01 12.71 14.33
N GLU A 106 -1.25 11.74 13.87
CA GLU A 106 0.19 11.84 13.64
C GLU A 106 0.53 12.96 12.64
N PRO A 107 1.64 13.69 12.83
CA PRO A 107 2.09 14.69 11.85
C PRO A 107 2.29 14.11 10.46
N GLU A 108 2.76 12.87 10.36
CA GLU A 108 2.97 12.12 9.12
C GLU A 108 1.67 11.88 8.34
N ILE A 109 0.54 11.92 9.01
CA ILE A 109 -0.80 11.82 8.41
C ILE A 109 -1.37 13.21 8.12
N ALA A 110 -1.27 14.10 9.11
CA ALA A 110 -2.02 15.37 9.13
C ALA A 110 -1.33 16.47 8.32
N THR A 111 -0.01 16.62 8.41
CA THR A 111 0.69 17.83 7.97
C THR A 111 1.87 17.59 7.05
N GLN A 112 2.35 16.36 6.93
CA GLN A 112 3.46 16.00 6.05
C GLN A 112 2.91 15.31 4.79
N ALA A 113 3.53 15.61 3.64
CA ALA A 113 3.24 14.93 2.39
C ALA A 113 4.48 14.15 1.94
N GLY A 114 4.32 12.88 1.61
CA GLY A 114 5.42 12.02 1.21
C GLY A 114 4.99 10.61 0.85
N PRO A 115 5.91 9.77 0.39
CA PRO A 115 5.64 8.39 -0.01
C PRO A 115 5.10 7.53 1.11
N GLN A 116 4.27 6.55 0.74
CA GLN A 116 3.77 5.50 1.62
C GLN A 116 4.16 4.14 1.06
N LEU A 117 4.82 3.30 1.87
CA LEU A 117 5.11 1.91 1.54
C LEU A 117 3.93 1.01 1.89
N VAL A 118 3.78 -0.06 1.13
CA VAL A 118 2.95 -1.22 1.49
C VAL A 118 3.83 -2.46 1.45
N VAL A 119 3.79 -3.27 2.50
CA VAL A 119 4.69 -4.42 2.65
C VAL A 119 3.97 -5.60 3.29
N PRO A 120 4.19 -6.85 2.80
CA PRO A 120 3.62 -8.05 3.41
C PRO A 120 4.21 -8.26 4.81
N ILE A 121 3.35 -8.22 5.83
CA ILE A 121 3.78 -8.35 7.23
C ILE A 121 4.35 -9.74 7.57
N MET A 122 3.98 -10.75 6.81
CA MET A 122 4.47 -12.13 7.05
C MET A 122 5.97 -12.28 6.78
N ASN A 123 6.59 -11.35 6.04
CA ASN A 123 8.03 -11.36 5.81
C ASN A 123 8.72 -10.34 6.74
N ALA A 124 9.28 -10.81 7.85
CA ALA A 124 9.93 -9.98 8.86
C ALA A 124 11.05 -9.09 8.28
N ARG A 125 11.85 -9.61 7.34
CA ARG A 125 12.90 -8.84 6.67
C ARG A 125 12.34 -7.68 5.85
N PHE A 126 11.27 -7.92 5.11
CA PHE A 126 10.62 -6.86 4.34
C PHE A 126 9.96 -5.83 5.25
N ALA A 127 9.29 -6.29 6.32
CA ALA A 127 8.69 -5.41 7.32
C ALA A 127 9.72 -4.49 7.98
N LEU A 128 10.87 -5.03 8.41
CA LEU A 128 11.98 -4.25 8.96
C LEU A 128 12.57 -3.26 7.96
N ASN A 129 12.81 -3.69 6.71
CA ASN A 129 13.33 -2.82 5.67
C ASN A 129 12.37 -1.65 5.39
N ALA A 130 11.07 -1.93 5.34
CA ALA A 130 10.06 -0.90 5.12
C ALA A 130 9.91 0.05 6.31
N ALA A 131 9.89 -0.48 7.54
CA ALA A 131 9.88 0.36 8.75
C ALA A 131 11.10 1.29 8.81
N ASN A 132 12.27 0.83 8.38
CA ASN A 132 13.51 1.61 8.34
C ASN A 132 13.65 2.53 7.11
N ALA A 133 12.73 2.48 6.16
CA ALA A 133 12.78 3.27 4.94
C ALA A 133 12.34 4.74 5.12
N ARG A 134 12.17 5.20 6.38
CA ARG A 134 11.95 6.62 6.67
C ARG A 134 13.05 7.50 6.07
N TRP A 135 14.29 7.04 6.08
CA TRP A 135 15.46 7.73 5.54
C TRP A 135 16.10 6.88 4.44
N GLY A 136 16.20 7.45 3.26
CA GLY A 136 16.77 6.78 2.10
C GLY A 136 17.99 7.47 1.56
N SER A 137 19.04 6.68 1.21
CA SER A 137 20.20 7.16 0.47
C SER A 137 19.80 7.52 -0.95
N LEU A 138 19.94 8.80 -1.31
CA LEU A 138 19.70 9.25 -2.67
C LEU A 138 20.79 8.72 -3.61
N TYR A 139 22.03 8.62 -3.13
CA TYR A 139 23.13 8.08 -3.94
C TYR A 139 22.90 6.61 -4.30
N ASP A 140 22.52 5.78 -3.33
CA ASP A 140 22.24 4.37 -3.57
C ASP A 140 21.02 4.19 -4.49
N ALA A 141 19.96 4.98 -4.29
CA ALA A 141 18.75 4.91 -5.10
C ALA A 141 19.01 5.29 -6.56
N LEU A 142 19.82 6.32 -6.80
CA LEU A 142 20.20 6.75 -8.15
C LEU A 142 21.17 5.77 -8.80
N TYR A 143 22.19 5.30 -8.03
CA TYR A 143 23.20 4.40 -8.56
C TYR A 143 22.59 3.03 -8.95
N GLY A 144 21.65 2.52 -8.15
CA GLY A 144 21.06 1.20 -8.31
C GLY A 144 19.99 1.09 -9.39
N THR A 145 19.46 2.22 -9.90
CA THR A 145 18.28 2.24 -10.79
C THR A 145 18.59 2.81 -12.17
N ASP A 146 17.61 2.72 -13.08
CA ASP A 146 17.64 3.25 -14.44
C ASP A 146 17.45 4.78 -14.53
N VAL A 147 17.23 5.46 -13.39
CA VAL A 147 17.19 6.95 -13.33
C VAL A 147 18.51 7.54 -13.84
N ILE A 148 19.63 6.91 -13.53
CA ILE A 148 20.91 7.19 -14.18
C ILE A 148 21.09 6.20 -15.32
N SER A 149 21.00 6.69 -16.57
CA SER A 149 21.21 5.89 -17.77
C SER A 149 22.55 5.15 -17.74
N GLU A 150 22.57 3.95 -18.31
CA GLU A 150 23.80 3.16 -18.50
C GLU A 150 24.59 3.57 -19.77
N SER A 151 24.19 4.62 -20.47
CA SER A 151 24.92 5.15 -21.64
C SER A 151 26.21 5.88 -21.23
N ASP A 152 27.09 6.04 -22.24
CA ASP A 152 28.30 6.86 -22.14
C ASP A 152 29.29 6.41 -21.04
N GLY A 153 29.46 5.10 -20.90
CA GLY A 153 30.39 4.51 -19.96
C GLY A 153 29.89 4.47 -18.51
N ALA A 154 28.57 4.68 -18.30
CA ALA A 154 27.95 4.68 -16.96
C ALA A 154 27.21 3.35 -16.63
N GLU A 155 27.65 2.25 -17.21
CA GLU A 155 27.03 0.92 -16.99
C GLU A 155 27.16 0.48 -15.52
N LYS A 156 26.12 -0.22 -15.03
CA LYS A 156 26.19 -0.94 -13.75
C LYS A 156 26.97 -2.22 -13.96
N GLY A 157 28.08 -2.37 -13.23
CA GLY A 157 28.93 -3.57 -13.27
C GLY A 157 29.00 -4.26 -11.90
N GLY A 158 29.86 -5.27 -11.82
CA GLY A 158 30.15 -5.97 -10.56
C GLY A 158 30.98 -5.16 -9.56
N SER A 159 31.49 -4.00 -9.95
CA SER A 159 32.26 -3.06 -9.13
C SER A 159 31.79 -1.64 -9.34
N PHE A 160 32.20 -0.73 -8.43
CA PHE A 160 31.88 0.69 -8.54
C PHE A 160 32.39 1.31 -9.85
N ASN A 161 31.49 1.99 -10.58
CA ASN A 161 31.81 2.73 -11.79
C ASN A 161 31.92 4.23 -11.48
N PRO A 162 33.12 4.85 -11.59
CA PRO A 162 33.30 6.27 -11.25
C PRO A 162 32.55 7.23 -12.19
N VAL A 163 32.34 6.85 -13.47
CA VAL A 163 31.56 7.66 -14.42
C VAL A 163 30.11 7.73 -13.97
N ARG A 164 29.53 6.59 -13.58
CA ARG A 164 28.18 6.52 -13.04
C ARG A 164 28.09 7.27 -11.71
N GLY A 165 29.08 7.10 -10.82
CA GLY A 165 29.16 7.81 -9.54
C GLY A 165 29.17 9.34 -9.72
N ALA A 166 29.90 9.85 -10.69
CA ALA A 166 29.91 11.29 -10.99
C ALA A 166 28.54 11.81 -11.46
N LYS A 167 27.80 11.03 -12.29
CA LYS A 167 26.42 11.38 -12.69
C LYS A 167 25.47 11.38 -11.49
N VAL A 168 25.60 10.43 -10.55
CA VAL A 168 24.83 10.37 -9.30
C VAL A 168 25.06 11.61 -8.44
N VAL A 169 26.32 11.98 -8.20
CA VAL A 169 26.69 13.18 -7.43
C VAL A 169 26.12 14.43 -8.10
N SER A 170 26.27 14.55 -9.42
CA SER A 170 25.73 15.70 -10.18
C SER A 170 24.22 15.82 -10.06
N TYR A 171 23.49 14.70 -10.15
CA TYR A 171 22.03 14.68 -9.97
C TYR A 171 21.62 15.14 -8.56
N ALA A 172 22.28 14.60 -7.53
CA ALA A 172 21.99 14.96 -6.15
C ALA A 172 22.32 16.43 -5.83
N ARG A 173 23.37 16.99 -6.43
CA ARG A 173 23.67 18.44 -6.32
C ARG A 173 22.58 19.29 -6.98
N GLY A 174 22.08 18.90 -8.16
CA GLY A 174 20.94 19.55 -8.81
C GLY A 174 19.67 19.49 -7.96
N PHE A 175 19.42 18.35 -7.30
CA PHE A 175 18.31 18.24 -6.35
C PHE A 175 18.47 19.20 -5.17
N LEU A 176 19.67 19.36 -4.62
CA LEU A 176 19.91 20.34 -3.55
C LEU A 176 19.72 21.78 -4.02
N ASP A 177 20.13 22.10 -5.27
CA ASP A 177 19.90 23.42 -5.88
C ASP A 177 18.40 23.73 -6.02
N ASP A 178 17.59 22.72 -6.35
CA ASP A 178 16.12 22.88 -6.46
C ASP A 178 15.45 22.99 -5.08
N ALA A 179 15.84 22.18 -4.11
CA ALA A 179 15.15 22.04 -2.83
C ALA A 179 15.63 23.06 -1.77
N ALA A 180 16.91 23.39 -1.77
CA ALA A 180 17.54 24.26 -0.77
C ALA A 180 18.63 25.15 -1.42
N PRO A 181 18.26 26.08 -2.31
CA PRO A 181 19.19 26.84 -3.12
C PRO A 181 20.08 27.77 -2.30
N LEU A 182 21.35 27.84 -2.72
CA LEU A 182 22.33 28.79 -2.22
C LEU A 182 22.19 30.13 -2.93
N ASN A 183 22.63 31.21 -2.28
CA ASN A 183 22.53 32.55 -2.83
C ASN A 183 23.48 32.76 -4.01
N GLY A 184 22.94 32.66 -5.22
CA GLY A 184 23.64 32.97 -6.49
C GLY A 184 24.60 31.91 -7.01
N VAL A 185 24.75 30.76 -6.34
CA VAL A 185 25.68 29.68 -6.71
C VAL A 185 25.02 28.32 -6.56
N SER A 186 25.62 27.29 -7.17
CA SER A 186 25.17 25.90 -7.05
C SER A 186 25.90 25.17 -5.93
N HIS A 187 25.20 24.17 -5.32
CA HIS A 187 25.83 23.24 -4.39
C HIS A 187 27.02 22.47 -4.99
N LYS A 188 27.13 22.36 -6.31
CA LYS A 188 28.26 21.72 -7.00
C LYS A 188 29.58 22.55 -6.87
N ASP A 189 29.48 23.87 -6.63
CA ASP A 189 30.60 24.78 -6.55
C ASP A 189 31.16 24.90 -5.11
N VAL A 190 30.53 24.25 -4.14
CA VAL A 190 30.85 24.25 -2.73
C VAL A 190 32.03 23.32 -2.45
N THR A 191 33.06 23.82 -1.76
CA THR A 191 34.22 23.05 -1.32
C THR A 191 34.22 22.73 0.16
N LYS A 192 33.40 23.43 0.97
CA LYS A 192 33.29 23.20 2.41
C LYS A 192 31.94 23.71 2.92
N TYR A 193 31.36 22.98 3.84
CA TYR A 193 30.25 23.45 4.67
C TYR A 193 30.73 23.67 6.12
N SER A 194 30.20 24.70 6.75
CA SER A 194 30.43 25.01 8.16
C SER A 194 29.20 25.66 8.78
N ILE A 195 29.13 25.67 10.08
CA ILE A 195 28.07 26.32 10.84
C ILE A 195 28.66 27.57 11.51
N SER A 196 28.11 28.73 11.12
CA SER A 196 28.51 30.02 11.69
C SER A 196 27.51 30.47 12.73
N ASN A 197 27.97 30.94 13.88
CA ASN A 197 27.11 31.53 14.89
C ASN A 197 26.93 33.03 14.62
N VAL A 198 25.74 33.44 14.34
CA VAL A 198 25.34 34.83 14.12
C VAL A 198 24.33 35.28 15.18
N SER A 199 24.06 36.58 15.25
CA SER A 199 23.16 37.15 16.29
C SER A 199 21.77 36.53 16.39
N ILE A 200 21.34 35.82 15.33
CA ILE A 200 20.05 35.13 15.26
C ILE A 200 20.14 33.62 15.48
N GLY A 201 21.31 33.08 15.83
CA GLY A 201 21.56 31.65 16.02
C GLY A 201 22.54 31.06 15.01
N ASN A 202 22.63 29.75 14.98
CA ASN A 202 23.46 29.02 14.02
C ASN A 202 22.91 29.14 12.59
N THR A 203 23.78 29.31 11.60
CA THR A 203 23.40 29.34 10.18
C THR A 203 24.37 28.50 9.36
N LEU A 204 23.88 27.90 8.28
CA LEU A 204 24.72 27.17 7.32
C LEU A 204 25.52 28.17 6.47
N THR A 205 26.83 27.94 6.38
CA THR A 205 27.75 28.65 5.52
C THR A 205 28.38 27.65 4.55
N ALA A 206 28.35 27.98 3.26
CA ALA A 206 29.00 27.21 2.19
C ALA A 206 30.16 28.04 1.64
N THR A 207 31.34 27.46 1.61
CA THR A 207 32.58 28.10 1.12
C THR A 207 32.89 27.59 -0.29
N LEU A 208 33.17 28.49 -1.22
CA LEU A 208 33.55 28.20 -2.61
C LEU A 208 35.09 28.06 -2.75
N ASP A 209 35.54 27.66 -3.93
CA ASP A 209 36.98 27.50 -4.25
C ASP A 209 37.78 28.80 -4.17
N ASN A 210 37.13 29.93 -4.43
CA ASN A 210 37.72 31.27 -4.33
C ASN A 210 37.73 31.81 -2.88
N GLY A 211 37.23 31.04 -1.89
CA GLY A 211 37.13 31.44 -0.50
C GLY A 211 35.90 32.29 -0.17
N GLU A 212 35.03 32.57 -1.13
CA GLU A 212 33.76 33.26 -0.90
C GLU A 212 32.84 32.41 -0.06
N GLU A 213 32.14 33.02 0.89
CA GLU A 213 31.15 32.36 1.75
C GLU A 213 29.74 32.79 1.37
N VAL A 214 28.87 31.82 1.15
CA VAL A 214 27.45 32.01 0.80
C VAL A 214 26.56 31.28 1.76
N THR A 215 25.27 31.63 1.79
CA THR A 215 24.25 31.00 2.64
C THR A 215 23.06 30.53 1.79
N LEU A 216 22.17 29.77 2.37
CA LEU A 216 20.88 29.46 1.76
C LEU A 216 20.09 30.72 1.45
N ILE A 217 19.32 30.72 0.35
CA ILE A 217 18.36 31.80 0.03
C ILE A 217 17.34 31.93 1.15
N ASP A 218 16.72 30.82 1.54
CA ASP A 218 15.88 30.73 2.75
C ASP A 218 16.67 30.07 3.89
N ARG A 219 17.16 30.89 4.80
CA ARG A 219 17.93 30.42 5.96
C ARG A 219 17.16 29.53 6.92
N ASN A 220 15.81 29.60 6.90
CA ASN A 220 14.96 28.76 7.76
C ASN A 220 14.95 27.29 7.31
N GLN A 221 15.45 26.99 6.13
CA GLN A 221 15.62 25.60 5.68
C GLN A 221 16.72 24.87 6.44
N PHE A 222 17.74 25.56 6.97
CA PHE A 222 18.70 24.95 7.86
C PHE A 222 18.11 24.79 9.26
N ILE A 223 18.02 23.55 9.77
CA ILE A 223 17.40 23.28 11.07
C ILE A 223 18.33 22.63 12.08
N GLY A 224 19.44 22.02 11.63
CA GLY A 224 20.38 21.39 12.55
C GLY A 224 21.58 20.75 11.86
N TYR A 225 22.46 20.17 12.68
CA TYR A 225 23.69 19.52 12.22
C TYR A 225 24.18 18.49 13.24
N GLN A 226 25.13 17.66 12.83
CA GLN A 226 25.89 16.76 13.70
C GLN A 226 27.41 17.07 13.59
N GLY A 227 28.16 16.76 14.63
CA GLY A 227 29.60 16.94 14.66
C GLY A 227 30.01 18.35 15.08
N ASP A 228 31.25 18.75 14.73
CA ASP A 228 31.79 20.07 15.03
C ASP A 228 31.22 21.14 14.09
N ALA A 229 30.86 22.30 14.62
CA ALA A 229 30.30 23.41 13.82
C ALA A 229 31.21 23.85 12.68
N SER A 230 32.54 23.80 12.86
CA SER A 230 33.53 24.19 11.83
C SER A 230 33.76 23.10 10.77
N ALA A 231 33.36 21.85 11.07
CA ALA A 231 33.45 20.65 10.21
C ALA A 231 32.33 19.67 10.53
N PRO A 232 31.09 20.00 10.18
CA PRO A 232 29.94 19.15 10.51
C PRO A 232 30.03 17.80 9.79
N SER A 233 29.64 16.72 10.48
CA SER A 233 29.52 15.39 9.88
C SER A 233 28.20 15.20 9.15
N SER A 234 27.19 16.00 9.49
CA SER A 234 25.95 16.11 8.72
C SER A 234 25.28 17.47 8.87
N ILE A 235 24.51 17.85 7.85
CA ILE A 235 23.69 19.07 7.79
C ILE A 235 22.25 18.66 7.57
N LEU A 236 21.35 19.12 8.42
CA LEU A 236 19.92 18.84 8.33
C LEU A 236 19.18 20.05 7.76
N LEU A 237 18.54 19.85 6.63
CA LEU A 237 17.72 20.84 5.93
C LEU A 237 16.24 20.41 5.96
N LYS A 238 15.32 21.36 5.77
CA LYS A 238 13.89 21.11 5.68
C LYS A 238 13.28 21.89 4.51
N HIS A 239 12.51 21.16 3.67
CA HIS A 239 11.78 21.75 2.56
C HIS A 239 10.44 21.02 2.36
N ASN A 240 9.33 21.76 2.18
CA ASN A 240 7.98 21.22 2.07
C ASN A 240 7.60 20.24 3.22
N ASN A 241 8.06 20.52 4.43
CA ASN A 241 7.91 19.68 5.64
C ASN A 241 8.64 18.32 5.60
N LEU A 242 9.48 18.07 4.61
CA LEU A 242 10.37 16.93 4.53
C LEU A 242 11.82 17.34 4.84
N HIS A 243 12.58 16.39 5.38
CA HIS A 243 13.97 16.63 5.75
C HIS A 243 14.93 16.08 4.69
N ILE A 244 16.06 16.77 4.54
CA ILE A 244 17.20 16.37 3.73
C ILE A 244 18.44 16.41 4.64
N GLU A 245 19.23 15.35 4.63
CA GLU A 245 20.49 15.29 5.37
C GLU A 245 21.68 15.17 4.41
N ILE A 246 22.54 16.16 4.39
CA ILE A 246 23.83 16.09 3.67
C ILE A 246 24.82 15.42 4.61
N GLN A 247 25.33 14.26 4.27
CA GLN A 247 26.32 13.53 5.06
C GLN A 247 27.75 13.84 4.57
N ILE A 248 28.62 14.27 5.47
CA ILE A 248 29.99 14.69 5.17
C ILE A 248 30.96 13.77 5.89
N ASP A 249 31.81 13.09 5.13
CA ASP A 249 32.89 12.24 5.64
C ASP A 249 34.00 12.11 4.58
N PRO A 250 35.02 12.93 4.65
CA PRO A 250 36.14 12.90 3.69
C PRO A 250 36.95 11.59 3.74
N SER A 251 36.76 10.73 4.73
CA SER A 251 37.45 9.43 4.82
C SER A 251 36.68 8.30 4.11
N ALA A 252 35.39 8.52 3.81
CA ALA A 252 34.56 7.56 3.09
C ALA A 252 34.95 7.46 1.60
N PRO A 253 34.76 6.31 0.94
CA PRO A 253 35.17 6.12 -0.46
C PRO A 253 34.65 7.22 -1.42
N ILE A 254 33.38 7.62 -1.28
CA ILE A 254 32.80 8.69 -2.11
C ILE A 254 33.23 10.08 -1.60
N GLY A 255 33.17 10.32 -0.30
CA GLY A 255 33.54 11.60 0.28
C GLY A 255 35.03 11.98 0.06
N SER A 256 35.91 10.98 -0.07
CA SER A 256 37.37 11.25 -0.32
C SER A 256 37.66 11.82 -1.71
N VAL A 257 36.71 11.65 -2.66
CA VAL A 257 36.83 12.18 -4.03
C VAL A 257 35.87 13.35 -4.28
N ASP A 258 34.99 13.66 -3.33
CA ASP A 258 34.10 14.81 -3.38
C ASP A 258 34.77 16.05 -2.79
N VAL A 259 34.72 17.17 -3.51
CA VAL A 259 35.40 18.39 -3.12
C VAL A 259 34.96 18.97 -1.78
N ALA A 260 33.70 18.75 -1.39
CA ALA A 260 33.14 19.16 -0.11
C ALA A 260 33.10 18.01 0.92
N GLY A 261 33.64 16.82 0.58
CA GLY A 261 33.66 15.65 1.45
C GLY A 261 32.29 14.97 1.60
N ILE A 262 31.33 15.28 0.73
CA ILE A 262 30.00 14.66 0.82
C ILE A 262 30.07 13.20 0.41
N LYS A 263 29.63 12.32 1.30
CA LYS A 263 29.57 10.88 1.04
C LYS A 263 28.18 10.41 0.59
N ASP A 264 27.14 11.14 0.97
CA ASP A 264 25.74 10.82 0.61
C ASP A 264 24.80 12.00 0.88
N VAL A 265 23.63 11.97 0.27
CA VAL A 265 22.47 12.80 0.60
C VAL A 265 21.32 11.86 0.98
N LEU A 266 20.90 11.92 2.24
CA LEU A 266 19.70 11.19 2.67
C LEU A 266 18.48 12.08 2.52
N VAL A 267 17.38 11.49 2.08
CA VAL A 267 16.08 12.16 2.03
C VAL A 267 15.10 11.45 2.95
N GLU A 268 14.26 12.22 3.63
CA GLU A 268 13.12 11.68 4.35
C GLU A 268 12.14 11.11 3.31
N SER A 269 11.94 9.79 3.34
CA SER A 269 11.35 9.01 2.25
C SER A 269 9.98 8.46 2.63
N ALA A 270 9.92 7.22 3.11
CA ALA A 270 8.68 6.59 3.54
C ALA A 270 8.21 7.19 4.87
N LEU A 271 7.38 8.24 4.82
CA LEU A 271 6.79 8.84 6.02
C LEU A 271 5.94 7.82 6.77
N THR A 272 5.15 7.08 6.03
CA THR A 272 4.27 6.05 6.54
C THR A 272 4.47 4.75 5.80
N THR A 273 4.22 3.63 6.48
CA THR A 273 4.25 2.29 5.92
C THR A 273 3.02 1.52 6.37
N ILE A 274 2.34 0.88 5.43
CA ILE A 274 1.23 -0.04 5.70
C ILE A 274 1.81 -1.45 5.82
N MET A 275 1.75 -2.02 7.02
CA MET A 275 2.00 -3.43 7.26
C MET A 275 0.75 -4.20 6.83
N ASP A 276 0.86 -5.04 5.82
CA ASP A 276 -0.31 -5.60 5.14
C ASP A 276 -0.63 -7.02 5.58
N CYS A 277 -1.84 -7.24 6.09
CA CYS A 277 -2.44 -8.56 6.36
C CYS A 277 -3.37 -9.03 5.23
N GLU A 278 -3.48 -8.27 4.14
CA GLU A 278 -4.50 -8.49 3.11
C GLU A 278 -3.87 -8.91 1.77
N ASP A 279 -3.91 -8.11 0.71
CA ASP A 279 -3.61 -8.51 -0.68
C ASP A 279 -2.18 -9.00 -0.93
N SER A 280 -1.22 -8.57 -0.14
CA SER A 280 0.18 -8.96 -0.32
C SER A 280 0.61 -10.18 0.49
N VAL A 281 -0.30 -10.84 1.23
CA VAL A 281 0.00 -12.04 2.03
C VAL A 281 -0.89 -13.22 1.68
N ALA A 282 -0.39 -14.43 1.95
CA ALA A 282 -1.12 -15.68 1.83
C ALA A 282 -1.26 -16.30 3.23
N ALA A 283 -2.28 -15.86 3.98
CA ALA A 283 -2.53 -16.28 5.37
C ALA A 283 -3.90 -17.00 5.44
N VAL A 284 -3.89 -18.33 5.44
CA VAL A 284 -5.10 -19.15 5.28
C VAL A 284 -5.52 -19.90 6.53
N ASP A 285 -4.67 -19.96 7.56
CA ASP A 285 -4.93 -20.72 8.80
C ASP A 285 -4.33 -20.04 10.04
N GLY A 286 -4.45 -20.71 11.20
CA GLY A 286 -3.97 -20.18 12.48
C GLY A 286 -2.46 -20.03 12.56
N GLU A 287 -1.70 -20.89 11.89
CA GLU A 287 -0.24 -20.80 11.85
C GLU A 287 0.21 -19.57 11.04
N ASP A 288 -0.38 -19.34 9.87
CA ASP A 288 -0.09 -18.19 9.02
C ASP A 288 -0.47 -16.88 9.73
N LYS A 289 -1.65 -16.83 10.37
CA LYS A 289 -2.10 -15.66 11.15
C LYS A 289 -1.20 -15.40 12.35
N ALA A 290 -0.78 -16.44 13.06
CA ALA A 290 0.16 -16.30 14.18
C ALA A 290 1.52 -15.72 13.73
N LEU A 291 2.00 -16.06 12.53
CA LEU A 291 3.21 -15.47 11.97
C LEU A 291 3.04 -13.97 11.69
N ALA A 292 1.94 -13.58 11.04
CA ALA A 292 1.63 -12.18 10.78
C ALA A 292 1.53 -11.36 12.07
N TYR A 293 0.80 -11.86 13.06
CA TYR A 293 0.60 -11.20 14.36
C TYR A 293 1.89 -11.13 15.19
N ARG A 294 2.75 -12.15 15.11
CA ARG A 294 4.07 -12.12 15.79
C ARG A 294 4.96 -11.03 15.22
N ASN A 295 4.98 -10.85 13.92
CA ASN A 295 5.76 -9.78 13.30
C ASN A 295 5.19 -8.39 13.66
N TRP A 296 3.86 -8.25 13.70
CA TRP A 296 3.22 -7.02 14.18
C TRP A 296 3.55 -6.74 15.65
N LEU A 297 3.55 -7.77 16.50
CA LEU A 297 3.94 -7.66 17.91
C LEU A 297 5.38 -7.16 18.05
N GLY A 298 6.31 -7.73 17.31
CA GLY A 298 7.72 -7.32 17.35
C GLY A 298 7.92 -5.87 16.86
N LEU A 299 7.12 -5.41 15.89
CA LEU A 299 7.12 -4.01 15.46
C LEU A 299 6.56 -3.09 16.55
N MET A 300 5.47 -3.46 17.21
CA MET A 300 4.83 -2.66 18.27
C MET A 300 5.61 -2.65 19.57
N LYS A 301 6.38 -3.70 19.87
CA LYS A 301 7.35 -3.73 20.97
C LYS A 301 8.69 -3.08 20.60
N GLY A 302 8.94 -2.86 19.32
CA GLY A 302 10.18 -2.30 18.82
C GLY A 302 11.37 -3.26 18.87
N ASP A 303 11.13 -4.57 19.01
CA ASP A 303 12.14 -5.62 19.18
C ASP A 303 12.18 -6.64 18.05
N LEU A 304 11.44 -6.41 16.95
CA LEU A 304 11.51 -7.28 15.77
C LEU A 304 12.94 -7.33 15.25
N GLN A 305 13.44 -8.54 15.05
CA GLN A 305 14.79 -8.79 14.55
C GLN A 305 14.76 -9.85 13.46
N GLU A 306 15.67 -9.72 12.51
CA GLU A 306 15.90 -10.69 11.46
C GLU A 306 17.38 -10.89 11.22
N SER A 307 17.81 -12.14 11.21
CA SER A 307 19.21 -12.52 11.00
C SER A 307 19.40 -13.01 9.57
N LEU A 308 20.43 -12.51 8.89
CA LEU A 308 20.80 -12.96 7.55
C LEU A 308 22.30 -13.22 7.45
N GLU A 309 22.65 -14.25 6.70
CA GLU A 309 24.03 -14.56 6.38
C GLU A 309 24.46 -13.77 5.12
N LYS A 310 25.51 -12.96 5.24
CA LYS A 310 26.11 -12.24 4.12
C LYS A 310 27.63 -12.31 4.20
N ASN A 311 28.25 -12.88 3.15
CA ASN A 311 29.71 -13.05 3.06
C ASN A 311 30.32 -13.77 4.29
N GLY A 312 29.64 -14.82 4.79
CA GLY A 312 30.09 -15.61 5.94
C GLY A 312 29.99 -14.90 7.30
N LYS A 313 29.21 -13.79 7.36
CA LYS A 313 28.91 -13.06 8.61
C LYS A 313 27.41 -13.00 8.82
N THR A 314 26.98 -13.30 10.05
CA THR A 314 25.61 -13.08 10.46
C THR A 314 25.39 -11.59 10.73
N ILE A 315 24.46 -11.00 9.99
CA ILE A 315 24.00 -9.63 10.16
C ILE A 315 22.62 -9.67 10.80
N VAL A 316 22.47 -9.08 11.98
CA VAL A 316 21.18 -8.91 12.64
C VAL A 316 20.61 -7.55 12.25
N ARG A 317 19.41 -7.55 11.66
CA ARG A 317 18.66 -6.34 11.34
C ARG A 317 17.67 -6.05 12.45
N ASN A 318 17.63 -4.80 12.87
CA ASN A 318 16.75 -4.25 13.90
C ASN A 318 16.06 -3.00 13.36
N LEU A 319 15.10 -2.47 14.11
CA LEU A 319 14.56 -1.14 13.89
C LEU A 319 15.64 -0.08 14.14
N ASN A 320 15.69 0.93 13.28
CA ASN A 320 16.65 2.04 13.41
C ASN A 320 16.31 2.92 14.63
N PRO A 321 17.32 3.42 15.37
CA PRO A 321 17.11 4.41 16.41
C PRO A 321 16.68 5.77 15.82
N ASP A 322 16.18 6.66 16.67
CA ASP A 322 15.92 8.03 16.33
C ASP A 322 17.21 8.79 16.06
N ARG A 323 17.16 9.77 15.19
CA ARG A 323 18.28 10.56 14.70
C ARG A 323 18.40 11.85 15.52
N GLN A 324 19.59 12.09 16.09
CA GLN A 324 19.85 13.22 16.98
C GLN A 324 20.67 14.29 16.26
N TYR A 325 20.31 15.56 16.44
CA TYR A 325 21.01 16.70 15.85
C TYR A 325 21.11 17.86 16.86
N THR A 326 22.08 18.73 16.65
CA THR A 326 22.15 20.04 17.31
C THR A 326 21.32 21.04 16.51
N SER A 327 20.36 21.70 17.15
CA SER A 327 19.47 22.67 16.49
C SER A 327 20.17 24.00 16.19
N VAL A 328 19.49 24.85 15.39
CA VAL A 328 19.94 26.22 15.12
C VAL A 328 20.09 27.07 16.38
N THR A 329 19.40 26.77 17.48
CA THR A 329 19.50 27.45 18.77
C THR A 329 20.50 26.79 19.73
N GLY A 330 21.14 25.71 19.31
CA GLY A 330 22.11 24.96 20.13
C GLY A 330 21.48 23.87 21.03
N GLY A 331 20.15 23.70 21.01
CA GLY A 331 19.45 22.61 21.68
C GLY A 331 19.49 21.31 20.85
N GLU A 332 18.91 20.24 21.37
CA GLU A 332 18.82 18.95 20.67
C GLU A 332 17.53 18.87 19.84
N ILE A 333 17.61 18.22 18.67
CA ILE A 333 16.48 17.80 17.84
C ILE A 333 16.56 16.29 17.70
N SER A 334 15.44 15.61 17.95
CA SER A 334 15.26 14.18 17.67
C SER A 334 14.25 13.99 16.56
N LEU A 335 14.63 13.25 15.51
CA LEU A 335 13.75 12.87 14.41
C LEU A 335 13.57 11.35 14.40
N LYS A 336 12.36 10.87 14.12
CA LYS A 336 12.10 9.43 14.01
C LYS A 336 13.02 8.80 12.96
N GLY A 337 13.68 7.70 13.33
CA GLY A 337 14.49 6.90 12.40
C GLY A 337 13.65 5.92 11.55
N ARG A 338 12.35 5.82 11.84
CA ARG A 338 11.43 4.82 11.28
C ARG A 338 10.18 5.49 10.69
N SER A 339 9.58 4.82 9.69
CA SER A 339 8.24 5.10 9.21
C SER A 339 7.21 5.01 10.35
N MET A 340 6.18 5.82 10.32
CA MET A 340 4.98 5.62 11.13
C MET A 340 4.16 4.49 10.50
N LEU A 341 3.79 3.49 11.30
CA LEU A 341 3.20 2.25 10.82
C LEU A 341 1.67 2.28 10.92
N PHE A 342 1.02 1.95 9.81
CA PHE A 342 -0.35 1.45 9.75
C PHE A 342 -0.34 -0.08 9.72
N ILE A 343 -1.46 -0.70 10.07
CA ILE A 343 -1.75 -2.10 9.78
C ILE A 343 -2.99 -2.18 8.86
N ARG A 344 -2.90 -2.89 7.73
CA ARG A 344 -4.08 -3.18 6.91
C ARG A 344 -4.65 -4.51 7.34
N ASN A 345 -5.86 -4.51 7.89
CA ASN A 345 -6.65 -5.69 8.18
C ASN A 345 -7.29 -6.20 6.89
N VAL A 346 -7.85 -7.41 6.89
CA VAL A 346 -8.67 -7.87 5.76
C VAL A 346 -10.06 -7.23 5.77
N GLY A 347 -10.76 -7.29 4.62
CA GLY A 347 -12.13 -6.81 4.44
C GLY A 347 -13.19 -7.65 5.16
N HIS A 348 -14.44 -7.58 4.67
CA HIS A 348 -15.58 -8.22 5.32
C HIS A 348 -15.91 -9.61 4.76
N LEU A 349 -15.35 -10.00 3.59
CA LEU A 349 -15.76 -11.21 2.87
C LEU A 349 -15.32 -12.49 3.56
N MET A 350 -14.01 -12.58 3.90
CA MET A 350 -13.41 -13.85 4.27
C MET A 350 -13.69 -14.26 5.72
N THR A 351 -13.81 -15.56 5.92
CA THR A 351 -13.71 -16.23 7.22
C THR A 351 -12.34 -16.91 7.32
N ASN A 352 -11.95 -17.30 8.52
CA ASN A 352 -10.67 -17.96 8.74
C ASN A 352 -10.80 -19.10 9.77
N PRO A 353 -10.26 -20.29 9.47
CA PRO A 353 -10.34 -21.45 10.36
C PRO A 353 -9.46 -21.33 11.60
N ALA A 354 -8.68 -20.27 11.77
CA ALA A 354 -7.88 -20.04 12.97
C ALA A 354 -8.73 -20.03 14.25
N ILE A 355 -9.98 -19.55 14.16
CA ILE A 355 -10.96 -19.56 15.25
C ILE A 355 -12.30 -20.06 14.70
N ILE A 356 -12.92 -20.97 15.45
CA ILE A 356 -14.24 -21.52 15.17
C ILE A 356 -15.21 -21.09 16.28
N ASP A 357 -16.39 -20.63 15.89
CA ASP A 357 -17.45 -20.22 16.83
C ASP A 357 -18.17 -21.40 17.48
N ALA A 358 -19.11 -21.10 18.38
CA ALA A 358 -19.91 -22.12 19.08
C ALA A 358 -20.81 -22.98 18.16
N GLN A 359 -21.09 -22.48 16.97
CA GLN A 359 -21.91 -23.17 15.95
C GLN A 359 -21.06 -24.02 14.99
N GLY A 360 -19.74 -24.00 15.14
CA GLY A 360 -18.81 -24.71 14.27
C GLY A 360 -18.44 -23.97 12.99
N ASN A 361 -18.74 -22.68 12.89
CA ASN A 361 -18.39 -21.85 11.74
C ASN A 361 -17.02 -21.16 11.97
N GLU A 362 -16.29 -20.95 10.88
CA GLU A 362 -15.15 -20.03 10.87
C GLU A 362 -15.60 -18.61 11.19
N VAL A 363 -14.80 -17.88 11.96
CA VAL A 363 -15.11 -16.49 12.32
C VAL A 363 -14.79 -15.54 11.16
N PRO A 364 -15.50 -14.40 11.01
CA PRO A 364 -15.12 -13.36 10.06
C PRO A 364 -13.71 -12.85 10.33
N GLU A 365 -12.82 -13.01 9.35
CA GLU A 365 -11.39 -12.71 9.48
C GLU A 365 -11.15 -11.22 9.78
N GLY A 366 -11.96 -10.33 9.19
CA GLY A 366 -11.85 -8.90 9.42
C GLY A 366 -12.21 -8.46 10.85
N ILE A 367 -13.06 -9.20 11.56
CA ILE A 367 -13.35 -9.00 13.00
C ILE A 367 -12.16 -9.50 13.83
N MET A 368 -11.64 -10.68 13.49
CA MET A 368 -10.46 -11.27 14.13
C MET A 368 -9.24 -10.35 14.03
N ASP A 369 -8.93 -9.87 12.82
CA ASP A 369 -7.82 -8.94 12.60
C ASP A 369 -8.00 -7.65 13.42
N GLY A 370 -9.18 -7.05 13.38
CA GLY A 370 -9.47 -5.83 14.14
C GLY A 370 -9.18 -5.99 15.63
N MET A 371 -9.65 -7.08 16.22
CA MET A 371 -9.49 -7.36 17.65
C MET A 371 -8.02 -7.63 18.03
N ILE A 372 -7.35 -8.52 17.28
CA ILE A 372 -5.99 -8.98 17.63
C ILE A 372 -4.95 -7.91 17.29
N THR A 373 -5.02 -7.25 16.14
CA THR A 373 -4.06 -6.22 15.77
C THR A 373 -4.15 -5.00 16.67
N SER A 374 -5.34 -4.66 17.18
CA SER A 374 -5.54 -3.59 18.16
C SER A 374 -4.97 -3.96 19.53
N LEU A 375 -5.20 -5.19 20.01
CA LEU A 375 -4.60 -5.68 21.25
C LEU A 375 -3.06 -5.62 21.20
N ILE A 376 -2.47 -6.03 20.08
CA ILE A 376 -1.02 -5.96 19.86
C ILE A 376 -0.52 -4.51 19.90
N ALA A 377 -1.22 -3.59 19.25
CA ALA A 377 -0.84 -2.18 19.20
C ALA A 377 -0.90 -1.49 20.57
N MET A 378 -1.59 -2.07 21.56
CA MET A 378 -1.56 -1.57 22.94
C MET A 378 -0.15 -1.54 23.53
N HIS A 379 0.78 -2.38 23.07
CA HIS A 379 2.16 -2.34 23.55
C HIS A 379 2.84 -1.00 23.24
N ASP A 380 2.58 -0.44 22.06
CA ASP A 380 3.04 0.91 21.73
C ASP A 380 2.39 1.98 22.62
N LEU A 381 1.05 1.94 22.76
CA LEU A 381 0.30 2.90 23.56
C LEU A 381 0.63 2.85 25.07
N LYS A 382 1.02 1.68 25.60
CA LYS A 382 1.38 1.49 27.02
C LYS A 382 2.86 1.80 27.30
N GLY A 383 3.64 2.19 26.29
CA GLY A 383 5.06 2.47 26.45
C GLY A 383 5.92 1.21 26.65
N ASN A 384 5.46 0.05 26.24
CA ASN A 384 6.23 -1.20 26.24
C ASN A 384 7.20 -1.29 25.07
N SER A 385 7.12 -0.34 24.15
CA SER A 385 7.95 -0.29 22.95
C SER A 385 9.33 0.31 23.25
N VAL A 386 10.36 -0.26 22.66
CA VAL A 386 11.71 0.35 22.61
C VAL A 386 11.68 1.65 21.79
N TYR A 387 10.82 1.68 20.75
CA TYR A 387 10.64 2.82 19.88
C TYR A 387 9.15 3.08 19.65
N GLN A 388 8.66 4.23 20.07
CA GLN A 388 7.27 4.60 19.93
C GLN A 388 6.87 4.76 18.45
N ASN A 389 5.81 4.07 18.04
CA ASN A 389 5.21 4.22 16.70
C ASN A 389 4.28 5.45 16.67
N SER A 390 3.29 5.49 17.56
CA SER A 390 2.32 6.58 17.63
C SER A 390 2.68 7.59 18.72
N THR A 391 2.84 8.86 18.32
CA THR A 391 2.98 9.99 19.26
C THR A 391 1.65 10.65 19.59
N ALA A 392 0.61 10.32 18.83
CA ALA A 392 -0.74 10.81 19.02
C ALA A 392 -1.65 9.87 19.85
N ASN A 393 -1.10 8.78 20.35
CA ASN A 393 -1.82 7.76 21.11
C ASN A 393 -2.94 7.10 20.27
N SER A 394 -2.65 6.76 19.02
CA SER A 394 -3.61 6.21 18.07
C SER A 394 -3.16 4.87 17.50
N ILE A 395 -4.13 4.05 17.09
CA ILE A 395 -3.94 2.82 16.32
C ILE A 395 -4.50 3.06 14.93
N ASN A 396 -3.65 3.00 13.91
CA ASN A 396 -4.04 3.36 12.55
C ASN A 396 -4.27 2.09 11.72
N ILE A 397 -5.54 1.76 11.43
CA ILE A 397 -5.95 0.58 10.68
C ILE A 397 -6.47 0.98 9.31
N VAL A 398 -5.93 0.39 8.25
CA VAL A 398 -6.50 0.48 6.91
C VAL A 398 -7.54 -0.63 6.75
N LYS A 399 -8.77 -0.27 6.36
CA LYS A 399 -9.86 -1.24 6.09
C LYS A 399 -10.16 -1.28 4.59
N PRO A 400 -9.80 -2.39 3.92
CA PRO A 400 -9.97 -2.55 2.48
C PRO A 400 -11.36 -3.05 2.11
N LYS A 401 -11.68 -2.96 0.82
CA LYS A 401 -12.78 -3.68 0.16
C LYS A 401 -14.15 -3.49 0.83
N MET A 402 -14.43 -2.26 1.32
CA MET A 402 -15.75 -1.90 1.83
C MET A 402 -16.66 -1.44 0.69
N HIS A 403 -17.89 -1.95 0.65
CA HIS A 403 -18.89 -1.63 -0.35
C HIS A 403 -19.95 -0.65 0.21
N GLY A 404 -19.64 0.64 0.15
CA GLY A 404 -20.56 1.71 0.49
C GLY A 404 -20.62 2.09 1.98
N PRO A 405 -21.44 3.09 2.32
CA PRO A 405 -21.43 3.72 3.64
C PRO A 405 -21.87 2.81 4.78
N GLU A 406 -22.72 1.82 4.53
CA GLU A 406 -23.18 0.89 5.57
C GLU A 406 -22.04 0.00 6.07
N GLU A 407 -21.14 -0.43 5.17
CA GLU A 407 -19.97 -1.22 5.56
C GLU A 407 -18.93 -0.40 6.28
N VAL A 408 -18.79 0.89 5.92
CA VAL A 408 -17.95 1.83 6.69
C VAL A 408 -18.54 2.07 8.08
N ALA A 409 -19.86 2.22 8.18
CA ALA A 409 -20.56 2.35 9.47
C ALA A 409 -20.37 1.10 10.33
N PHE A 410 -20.46 -0.09 9.74
CA PHE A 410 -20.17 -1.36 10.42
C PHE A 410 -18.73 -1.42 10.94
N THR A 411 -17.75 -0.97 10.16
CA THR A 411 -16.35 -0.87 10.61
C THR A 411 -16.20 0.10 11.76
N ASN A 412 -16.90 1.23 11.73
CA ASN A 412 -16.91 2.19 12.83
C ASN A 412 -17.53 1.60 14.11
N GLU A 413 -18.61 0.82 14.00
CA GLU A 413 -19.20 0.08 15.12
C GLU A 413 -18.22 -0.99 15.65
N LEU A 414 -17.61 -1.78 14.79
CA LEU A 414 -16.61 -2.78 15.17
C LEU A 414 -15.47 -2.15 15.98
N PHE A 415 -14.89 -1.06 15.50
CA PHE A 415 -13.77 -0.41 16.19
C PHE A 415 -14.21 0.18 17.53
N GLY A 416 -15.42 0.72 17.61
CA GLY A 416 -16.00 1.15 18.87
C GLY A 416 -16.15 0.02 19.89
N ARG A 417 -16.60 -1.16 19.46
CA ARG A 417 -16.73 -2.36 20.32
C ARG A 417 -15.36 -2.89 20.75
N ILE A 418 -14.35 -2.80 19.89
CA ILE A 418 -12.97 -3.19 20.22
C ILE A 418 -12.38 -2.21 21.25
N GLU A 419 -12.59 -0.90 21.07
CA GLU A 419 -12.16 0.12 22.05
C GLU A 419 -12.76 -0.17 23.43
N ASP A 420 -14.06 -0.48 23.50
CA ASP A 420 -14.72 -0.86 24.77
C ASP A 420 -14.12 -2.13 25.39
N ALA A 421 -13.87 -3.16 24.59
CA ALA A 421 -13.32 -4.43 25.04
C ALA A 421 -11.87 -4.32 25.56
N LEU A 422 -11.09 -3.41 24.97
CA LEU A 422 -9.69 -3.18 25.33
C LEU A 422 -9.50 -2.01 26.32
N GLY A 423 -10.57 -1.36 26.76
CA GLY A 423 -10.52 -0.22 27.67
C GLY A 423 -9.78 0.99 27.06
N LEU A 424 -9.89 1.17 25.77
CA LEU A 424 -9.32 2.31 25.04
C LEU A 424 -10.32 3.47 24.99
N ASP A 425 -9.81 4.69 24.96
CA ASP A 425 -10.64 5.85 24.72
C ASP A 425 -11.32 5.79 23.36
N ARG A 426 -12.54 6.36 23.25
CA ARG A 426 -13.26 6.39 21.98
C ARG A 426 -12.44 7.11 20.89
N PHE A 427 -12.41 6.53 19.68
CA PHE A 427 -11.66 7.00 18.52
C PHE A 427 -10.13 6.89 18.66
N THR A 428 -9.61 6.09 19.57
CA THR A 428 -8.19 5.70 19.59
C THR A 428 -7.84 4.90 18.34
N ILE A 429 -8.74 4.00 17.90
CA ILE A 429 -8.59 3.26 16.64
C ILE A 429 -9.06 4.13 15.49
N LYS A 430 -8.13 4.51 14.63
CA LYS A 430 -8.39 5.26 13.40
C LYS A 430 -8.68 4.34 12.23
N VAL A 431 -9.35 4.87 11.21
CA VAL A 431 -9.64 4.10 9.99
C VAL A 431 -9.09 4.79 8.75
N GLY A 432 -8.37 4.02 7.94
CA GLY A 432 -8.09 4.33 6.55
C GLY A 432 -9.14 3.67 5.66
N ILE A 433 -9.89 4.45 4.90
CA ILE A 433 -10.90 3.96 3.95
C ILE A 433 -10.21 3.77 2.59
N MET A 434 -10.23 2.54 2.07
CA MET A 434 -9.85 2.29 0.68
C MET A 434 -11.06 2.59 -0.21
N ASP A 435 -10.91 3.56 -1.11
CA ASP A 435 -11.86 3.85 -2.18
C ASP A 435 -11.49 2.96 -3.37
N GLU A 436 -11.92 1.70 -3.31
CA GLU A 436 -11.52 0.67 -4.25
C GLU A 436 -12.66 -0.25 -4.68
N GLU A 437 -13.88 0.05 -4.26
CA GLU A 437 -15.09 -0.64 -4.69
C GLU A 437 -16.07 0.37 -5.27
N ARG A 438 -16.75 0.02 -6.36
CA ARG A 438 -17.59 0.95 -7.13
C ARG A 438 -18.65 1.62 -6.28
N ARG A 439 -19.33 0.86 -5.40
CA ARG A 439 -20.35 1.39 -4.51
C ARG A 439 -19.79 2.35 -3.44
N THR A 440 -18.52 2.20 -3.06
CA THR A 440 -17.83 3.18 -2.20
C THR A 440 -17.50 4.43 -2.99
N SER A 441 -16.96 4.31 -4.22
CA SER A 441 -16.59 5.46 -5.04
C SER A 441 -17.78 6.39 -5.33
N VAL A 442 -18.92 5.82 -5.74
CA VAL A 442 -20.10 6.62 -6.06
C VAL A 442 -20.83 7.19 -4.82
N ASN A 443 -20.48 6.72 -3.61
CA ASN A 443 -21.04 7.16 -2.35
C ASN A 443 -19.96 7.68 -1.36
N LEU A 444 -18.81 8.10 -1.85
CA LEU A 444 -17.62 8.36 -1.02
C LEU A 444 -17.88 9.41 0.07
N LYS A 445 -18.66 10.47 -0.19
CA LYS A 445 -19.01 11.47 0.82
C LYS A 445 -19.70 10.84 2.03
N GLU A 446 -20.64 9.92 1.80
CA GLU A 446 -21.36 9.23 2.86
C GLU A 446 -20.49 8.16 3.56
N CYS A 447 -19.56 7.56 2.84
CA CYS A 447 -18.54 6.69 3.44
C CYS A 447 -17.66 7.47 4.42
N ILE A 448 -17.17 8.65 4.02
CA ILE A 448 -16.39 9.53 4.92
C ILE A 448 -17.26 9.97 6.11
N ARG A 449 -18.54 10.30 5.90
CA ARG A 449 -19.47 10.69 6.98
C ARG A 449 -19.60 9.60 8.03
N ALA A 450 -19.72 8.33 7.60
CA ALA A 450 -19.89 7.19 8.49
C ALA A 450 -18.70 6.97 9.44
N ALA A 451 -17.52 7.51 9.09
CA ALA A 451 -16.30 7.41 9.91
C ALA A 451 -15.69 8.78 10.23
N LYS A 452 -16.44 9.87 10.15
CA LYS A 452 -15.95 11.27 10.24
C LYS A 452 -15.13 11.58 11.49
N ASP A 453 -15.33 10.81 12.58
CA ASP A 453 -14.69 11.04 13.87
C ASP A 453 -13.38 10.26 14.02
N ARG A 454 -13.08 9.34 13.10
CA ARG A 454 -11.89 8.48 13.15
C ARG A 454 -11.12 8.32 11.82
N VAL A 455 -11.62 8.88 10.71
CA VAL A 455 -10.98 8.75 9.41
C VAL A 455 -9.63 9.47 9.38
N VAL A 456 -8.56 8.74 9.00
CA VAL A 456 -7.20 9.29 8.83
C VAL A 456 -6.65 9.10 7.42
N PHE A 457 -7.45 8.50 6.53
CA PHE A 457 -6.98 8.13 5.21
C PHE A 457 -8.15 7.81 4.29
N ILE A 458 -8.11 8.34 3.07
CA ILE A 458 -8.82 7.82 1.90
C ILE A 458 -7.79 7.58 0.81
N ASN A 459 -7.94 6.52 0.04
CA ASN A 459 -6.98 6.20 -1.02
C ASN A 459 -7.69 5.57 -2.20
N THR A 460 -7.34 5.97 -3.42
CA THR A 460 -7.79 5.34 -4.64
C THR A 460 -7.03 4.06 -4.92
N GLY A 461 -7.61 2.90 -4.55
CA GLY A 461 -7.13 1.57 -4.90
C GLY A 461 -7.58 1.19 -6.30
N PHE A 462 -7.04 1.83 -7.34
CA PHE A 462 -7.54 1.73 -8.72
C PHE A 462 -7.51 0.31 -9.30
N LEU A 463 -6.66 -0.57 -8.78
CA LEU A 463 -6.57 -1.97 -9.24
C LEU A 463 -7.83 -2.74 -8.84
N ASP A 464 -8.16 -2.81 -7.54
CA ASP A 464 -9.39 -3.42 -7.08
C ASP A 464 -10.62 -2.72 -7.64
N ARG A 465 -10.58 -1.37 -7.71
CA ARG A 465 -11.65 -0.58 -8.32
C ARG A 465 -11.95 -1.00 -9.77
N THR A 466 -10.92 -1.31 -10.55
CA THR A 466 -11.06 -1.83 -11.92
C THR A 466 -11.67 -3.23 -11.91
N GLY A 467 -11.21 -4.09 -11.01
CA GLY A 467 -11.78 -5.44 -10.85
C GLY A 467 -13.27 -5.42 -10.49
N ASP A 468 -13.65 -4.53 -9.57
CA ASP A 468 -15.06 -4.35 -9.17
C ASP A 468 -15.90 -3.72 -10.29
N GLU A 469 -15.35 -2.78 -11.07
CA GLU A 469 -16.05 -2.23 -12.26
C GLU A 469 -16.41 -3.33 -13.25
N ILE A 470 -15.46 -4.24 -13.55
CA ILE A 470 -15.71 -5.36 -14.46
C ILE A 470 -16.78 -6.29 -13.91
N HIS A 471 -16.68 -6.66 -12.62
CA HIS A 471 -17.63 -7.58 -12.00
C HIS A 471 -19.04 -6.98 -11.91
N THR A 472 -19.15 -5.76 -11.37
CA THR A 472 -20.43 -5.08 -11.18
C THR A 472 -21.17 -4.88 -12.50
N SER A 473 -20.43 -4.63 -13.60
CA SER A 473 -21.01 -4.41 -14.93
C SER A 473 -20.83 -5.62 -15.86
N MET A 474 -20.68 -6.83 -15.30
CA MET A 474 -20.38 -8.05 -16.07
C MET A 474 -21.39 -8.30 -17.19
N GLU A 475 -22.65 -8.03 -16.99
CA GLU A 475 -23.73 -8.26 -17.94
C GLU A 475 -23.99 -7.06 -18.90
N ALA A 476 -23.32 -5.94 -18.70
CA ALA A 476 -23.53 -4.74 -19.53
C ALA A 476 -22.97 -4.87 -20.95
N GLY A 477 -21.99 -5.73 -21.15
CA GLY A 477 -21.32 -5.97 -22.43
C GLY A 477 -19.84 -6.29 -22.28
N PRO A 478 -19.13 -6.52 -23.42
CA PRO A 478 -17.72 -6.80 -23.39
C PRO A 478 -16.92 -5.53 -23.01
N PHE A 479 -16.01 -5.68 -22.06
CA PHE A 479 -15.10 -4.63 -21.63
C PHE A 479 -14.00 -4.35 -22.68
N ALA A 480 -13.53 -3.12 -22.72
CA ALA A 480 -12.37 -2.74 -23.51
C ALA A 480 -11.10 -3.48 -23.04
N PRO A 481 -10.06 -3.62 -23.88
CA PRO A 481 -8.78 -4.17 -23.47
C PRO A 481 -8.23 -3.49 -22.21
N LYS A 482 -7.61 -4.25 -21.33
CA LYS A 482 -7.15 -3.81 -19.99
C LYS A 482 -6.30 -2.53 -20.02
N THR A 483 -5.46 -2.36 -21.03
CA THR A 483 -4.64 -1.15 -21.18
C THR A 483 -5.47 0.10 -21.48
N GLN A 484 -6.62 -0.04 -22.15
CA GLN A 484 -7.51 1.09 -22.47
C GLN A 484 -8.33 1.52 -21.24
N LEU A 485 -8.69 0.60 -20.34
CA LEU A 485 -9.49 0.90 -19.14
C LEU A 485 -8.88 2.03 -18.31
N LYS A 486 -7.54 2.12 -18.29
CA LYS A 486 -6.77 3.13 -17.55
C LYS A 486 -6.86 4.56 -18.11
N THR A 487 -7.43 4.75 -19.28
CA THR A 487 -7.51 6.04 -19.98
C THR A 487 -8.95 6.47 -20.28
N MET A 488 -9.93 5.67 -19.88
CA MET A 488 -11.35 5.96 -20.12
C MET A 488 -11.91 6.91 -19.05
N THR A 489 -13.04 7.55 -19.34
CA THR A 489 -13.63 8.64 -18.54
C THR A 489 -13.82 8.29 -17.07
N TRP A 490 -14.32 7.08 -16.78
CA TRP A 490 -14.68 6.65 -15.43
C TRP A 490 -13.53 6.74 -14.42
N ILE A 491 -12.32 6.36 -14.82
CA ILE A 491 -11.17 6.29 -13.91
C ILE A 491 -10.62 7.69 -13.60
N GLY A 492 -10.57 8.58 -14.60
CA GLY A 492 -10.18 9.98 -14.36
C GLY A 492 -11.14 10.68 -13.40
N ALA A 493 -12.45 10.51 -13.61
CA ALA A 493 -13.48 11.06 -12.74
C ALA A 493 -13.41 10.49 -11.32
N TYR A 494 -13.15 9.19 -11.16
CA TYR A 494 -12.95 8.53 -9.88
C TYR A 494 -11.73 9.07 -9.11
N GLU A 495 -10.60 9.19 -9.80
CA GLU A 495 -9.36 9.73 -9.21
C GLU A 495 -9.50 11.19 -8.78
N ASP A 496 -10.18 12.00 -9.57
CA ASP A 496 -10.43 13.40 -9.25
C ASP A 496 -11.46 13.57 -8.14
N GLN A 497 -12.58 12.82 -8.17
CA GLN A 497 -13.62 12.89 -7.14
C GLN A 497 -13.09 12.53 -5.74
N ASN A 498 -12.19 11.56 -5.65
CA ASN A 498 -11.59 11.18 -4.36
C ASN A 498 -10.92 12.39 -3.71
N VAL A 499 -10.13 13.14 -4.46
CA VAL A 499 -9.46 14.36 -3.97
C VAL A 499 -10.47 15.45 -3.66
N ASP A 500 -11.43 15.71 -4.57
CA ASP A 500 -12.44 16.76 -4.41
C ASP A 500 -13.27 16.55 -3.13
N LEU A 501 -13.76 15.34 -2.91
CA LEU A 501 -14.51 14.98 -1.71
C LEU A 501 -13.66 14.99 -0.45
N GLY A 502 -12.43 14.49 -0.52
CA GLY A 502 -11.49 14.59 0.60
C GLY A 502 -11.30 16.05 1.06
N LEU A 503 -11.11 16.96 0.12
CA LEU A 503 -10.96 18.38 0.41
C LEU A 503 -12.27 19.02 0.90
N ALA A 504 -13.41 18.69 0.29
CA ALA A 504 -14.72 19.19 0.69
C ALA A 504 -15.11 18.73 2.11
N CYS A 505 -14.80 17.50 2.46
CA CYS A 505 -15.04 16.94 3.80
C CYS A 505 -13.99 17.37 4.86
N GLY A 506 -13.00 18.19 4.48
CA GLY A 506 -12.04 18.77 5.42
C GLY A 506 -10.93 17.83 5.87
N LEU A 507 -10.49 16.92 5.02
CA LEU A 507 -9.38 15.99 5.32
C LEU A 507 -8.03 16.71 5.41
N GLN A 508 -7.82 17.81 4.67
CA GLN A 508 -6.57 18.56 4.73
C GLN A 508 -6.22 18.98 6.16
N GLY A 509 -5.07 18.57 6.64
CA GLY A 509 -4.61 18.82 8.01
C GLY A 509 -5.14 17.82 9.05
N LYS A 510 -5.87 16.76 8.63
CA LYS A 510 -6.43 15.74 9.53
C LYS A 510 -6.29 14.31 9.03
N ALA A 511 -6.24 14.11 7.72
CA ALA A 511 -6.20 12.80 7.10
C ALA A 511 -5.42 12.83 5.79
N GLN A 512 -4.95 11.68 5.34
CA GLN A 512 -4.29 11.53 4.04
C GLN A 512 -5.33 11.42 2.92
N ILE A 513 -4.98 11.98 1.77
CA ILE A 513 -5.61 11.72 0.48
C ILE A 513 -4.55 11.00 -0.34
N GLY A 514 -4.69 9.69 -0.49
CA GLY A 514 -3.71 8.81 -1.09
C GLY A 514 -4.06 8.36 -2.50
N LYS A 515 -3.03 7.96 -3.25
CA LYS A 515 -3.16 7.37 -4.58
C LYS A 515 -2.35 6.08 -4.70
N GLY A 516 -2.63 5.33 -5.78
CA GLY A 516 -2.24 3.96 -5.97
C GLY A 516 -0.75 3.68 -6.16
N MET A 517 -0.47 2.38 -6.25
CA MET A 517 0.86 1.79 -6.35
C MET A 517 1.51 2.07 -7.71
N TRP A 518 2.85 2.24 -7.72
CA TRP A 518 3.66 2.15 -8.92
C TRP A 518 3.89 0.66 -9.26
N PRO A 519 3.44 0.18 -10.42
CA PRO A 519 3.43 -1.27 -10.69
C PRO A 519 4.74 -1.83 -11.26
N GLU A 520 5.65 -0.98 -11.75
CA GLU A 520 6.87 -1.38 -12.47
C GLU A 520 8.13 -1.11 -11.61
N PRO A 521 8.48 -1.99 -10.66
CA PRO A 521 9.50 -1.72 -9.64
C PRO A 521 10.92 -1.53 -10.19
N ASP A 522 11.19 -2.00 -11.40
CA ASP A 522 12.50 -1.84 -12.05
C ASP A 522 12.58 -0.60 -12.94
N ASN A 523 11.45 0.01 -13.33
CA ASN A 523 11.36 1.17 -14.22
C ASN A 523 11.24 2.48 -13.42
N MET A 524 12.31 2.85 -12.73
CA MET A 524 12.32 4.04 -11.86
C MET A 524 12.41 5.35 -12.65
N ALA A 525 13.10 5.38 -13.79
CA ALA A 525 13.11 6.56 -14.67
C ALA A 525 11.68 6.92 -15.12
N LYS A 526 10.91 5.94 -15.56
CA LYS A 526 9.49 6.12 -15.92
C LYS A 526 8.65 6.56 -14.72
N MET A 527 8.93 6.03 -13.51
CA MET A 527 8.29 6.48 -12.29
C MET A 527 8.57 7.96 -12.01
N MET A 528 9.81 8.41 -12.19
CA MET A 528 10.17 9.80 -11.97
C MET A 528 9.43 10.77 -12.90
N ASP A 529 9.14 10.37 -14.13
CA ASP A 529 8.39 11.19 -15.07
C ASP A 529 6.88 11.18 -14.80
N ALA A 530 6.31 10.03 -14.44
CA ALA A 530 4.87 9.86 -14.37
C ALA A 530 4.28 10.13 -12.96
N LYS A 531 4.94 9.64 -11.90
CA LYS A 531 4.34 9.61 -10.55
C LYS A 531 4.27 10.98 -9.86
N ILE A 532 4.96 11.98 -10.39
CA ILE A 532 4.80 13.38 -9.97
C ILE A 532 3.35 13.86 -10.16
N GLY A 533 2.60 13.23 -11.06
CA GLY A 533 1.18 13.49 -11.26
C GLY A 533 0.33 13.29 -9.99
N HIS A 534 0.74 12.39 -9.07
CA HIS A 534 -0.01 12.16 -7.83
C HIS A 534 -0.01 13.38 -6.88
N PRO A 535 1.14 13.96 -6.46
CA PRO A 535 1.14 15.20 -5.70
C PRO A 535 0.55 16.40 -6.47
N GLN A 536 0.72 16.46 -7.80
CA GLN A 536 0.09 17.48 -8.65
C GLN A 536 -1.45 17.36 -8.66
N ALA A 537 -1.99 16.16 -8.55
CA ALA A 537 -3.42 15.92 -8.39
C ALA A 537 -3.95 16.19 -6.97
N GLY A 538 -3.10 16.59 -6.02
CA GLY A 538 -3.47 16.94 -4.65
C GLY A 538 -3.38 15.80 -3.64
N ALA A 539 -2.81 14.66 -4.01
CA ALA A 539 -2.56 13.56 -3.08
C ALA A 539 -1.35 13.87 -2.20
N ASN A 540 -1.51 13.85 -0.89
CA ASN A 540 -0.40 14.05 0.05
C ASN A 540 0.35 12.77 0.36
N THR A 541 -0.10 11.63 -0.18
CA THR A 541 0.65 10.37 -0.17
C THR A 541 0.33 9.54 -1.41
N ALA A 542 1.25 8.67 -1.80
CA ALA A 542 1.02 7.67 -2.84
C ALA A 542 1.87 6.43 -2.60
N TRP A 543 1.36 5.28 -3.00
CA TRP A 543 2.00 4.00 -2.73
C TRP A 543 3.19 3.73 -3.64
N VAL A 544 4.23 3.17 -3.06
CA VAL A 544 5.47 2.76 -3.74
C VAL A 544 5.84 1.33 -3.36
N PRO A 545 6.48 0.57 -4.30
CA PRO A 545 6.70 -0.86 -4.13
C PRO A 545 7.98 -1.21 -3.35
N SER A 546 8.85 -0.25 -3.05
CA SER A 546 10.13 -0.52 -2.42
C SER A 546 10.70 0.71 -1.70
N PRO A 547 11.64 0.53 -0.74
CA PRO A 547 12.39 1.63 -0.13
C PRO A 547 13.09 2.54 -1.15
N THR A 548 13.68 1.96 -2.20
CA THR A 548 14.32 2.70 -3.29
C THR A 548 13.31 3.59 -4.02
N ALA A 549 12.14 3.04 -4.38
CA ALA A 549 11.07 3.81 -5.00
C ALA A 549 10.56 4.92 -4.06
N ALA A 550 10.50 4.69 -2.75
CA ALA A 550 10.14 5.71 -1.77
C ALA A 550 11.15 6.87 -1.78
N THR A 551 12.45 6.56 -1.79
CA THR A 551 13.51 7.56 -1.85
C THR A 551 13.39 8.46 -3.08
N LEU A 552 13.19 7.87 -4.24
CA LEU A 552 13.05 8.59 -5.50
C LEU A 552 11.73 9.38 -5.56
N HIS A 553 10.62 8.79 -5.11
CA HIS A 553 9.31 9.45 -5.11
C HIS A 553 9.26 10.63 -4.13
N ALA A 554 10.04 10.62 -3.06
CA ALA A 554 10.16 11.74 -2.13
C ALA A 554 10.61 13.04 -2.83
N LEU A 555 11.42 12.95 -3.88
CA LEU A 555 11.85 14.11 -4.66
C LEU A 555 10.68 14.87 -5.30
N HIS A 556 9.58 14.18 -5.63
CA HIS A 556 8.37 14.80 -6.16
C HIS A 556 7.68 15.71 -5.15
N TYR A 557 7.71 15.34 -3.86
CA TYR A 557 7.14 16.16 -2.78
C TYR A 557 8.02 17.36 -2.42
N HIS A 558 9.30 17.35 -2.79
CA HIS A 558 10.14 18.56 -2.79
C HIS A 558 9.80 19.48 -3.96
N LYS A 559 9.41 18.95 -5.13
CA LYS A 559 9.02 19.75 -6.31
C LYS A 559 7.59 20.31 -6.23
N VAL A 560 6.69 19.63 -5.52
CA VAL A 560 5.26 20.01 -5.43
C VAL A 560 4.88 20.24 -3.98
N SER A 561 4.52 21.49 -3.65
CA SER A 561 3.90 21.80 -2.36
C SER A 561 2.43 21.34 -2.37
N VAL A 562 2.19 20.14 -1.86
CA VAL A 562 0.83 19.55 -1.85
C VAL A 562 -0.18 20.42 -1.09
N PRO A 563 0.14 21.01 0.09
CA PRO A 563 -0.82 21.90 0.76
C PRO A 563 -1.23 23.10 -0.08
N SER A 564 -0.30 23.67 -0.86
CA SER A 564 -0.61 24.77 -1.79
C SER A 564 -1.48 24.28 -2.93
N ARG A 565 -1.11 23.12 -3.51
CA ARG A 565 -1.90 22.51 -4.59
C ARG A 565 -3.33 22.15 -4.15
N GLN A 566 -3.51 21.64 -2.95
CA GLN A 566 -4.83 21.34 -2.39
C GLN A 566 -5.69 22.62 -2.22
N LYS A 567 -5.08 23.76 -1.89
CA LYS A 567 -5.81 25.04 -1.83
C LYS A 567 -6.34 25.45 -3.20
N GLU A 568 -5.54 25.29 -4.26
CA GLU A 568 -5.96 25.57 -5.63
C GLU A 568 -7.09 24.64 -6.08
N LEU A 569 -7.00 23.36 -5.74
CA LEU A 569 -7.99 22.35 -6.12
C LEU A 569 -9.35 22.51 -5.45
N ARG A 570 -9.41 23.19 -4.30
CA ARG A 570 -10.70 23.52 -3.64
C ARG A 570 -11.62 24.40 -4.47
N GLU A 571 -11.06 25.18 -5.39
CA GLU A 571 -11.81 26.05 -6.29
C GLU A 571 -12.26 25.32 -7.59
N ARG A 572 -11.83 24.06 -7.76
CA ARG A 572 -12.19 23.22 -8.91
C ARG A 572 -13.64 22.76 -8.79
N VAL A 573 -14.34 22.69 -9.93
CA VAL A 573 -15.64 22.01 -10.02
C VAL A 573 -15.42 20.53 -9.75
N ARG A 574 -16.15 19.98 -8.79
CA ARG A 574 -16.10 18.57 -8.42
C ARG A 574 -16.36 17.67 -9.64
N ALA A 575 -15.61 16.58 -9.76
CA ALA A 575 -15.84 15.54 -10.74
C ALA A 575 -17.28 14.97 -10.63
N ASN A 576 -17.87 14.69 -11.78
CA ASN A 576 -19.26 14.25 -11.84
C ASN A 576 -19.37 12.74 -11.60
N VAL A 577 -20.31 12.35 -10.76
CA VAL A 577 -20.64 10.93 -10.51
C VAL A 577 -21.13 10.22 -11.77
N ASP A 578 -21.75 10.93 -12.70
CA ASP A 578 -22.20 10.37 -13.99
C ASP A 578 -21.03 9.88 -14.83
N ASP A 579 -19.90 10.59 -14.80
CA ASP A 579 -18.68 10.17 -15.46
C ASP A 579 -18.07 8.90 -14.81
N ILE A 580 -18.17 8.76 -13.48
CA ILE A 580 -17.74 7.55 -12.77
C ILE A 580 -18.63 6.35 -13.12
N LEU A 581 -19.91 6.60 -13.38
CA LEU A 581 -20.89 5.57 -13.75
C LEU A 581 -20.78 5.15 -15.24
N THR A 582 -19.89 5.79 -16.02
CA THR A 582 -19.64 5.41 -17.41
C THR A 582 -18.92 4.07 -17.48
N ILE A 583 -19.63 3.03 -17.93
CA ILE A 583 -19.08 1.67 -18.02
C ILE A 583 -18.07 1.59 -19.17
N PRO A 584 -16.83 1.11 -18.94
CA PRO A 584 -15.77 1.11 -19.93
C PRO A 584 -15.86 -0.08 -20.90
N LEU A 585 -16.94 -0.13 -21.67
CA LEU A 585 -17.19 -1.19 -22.64
C LEU A 585 -16.36 -1.03 -23.92
N LEU A 586 -16.16 -2.13 -24.65
CA LEU A 586 -15.52 -2.19 -25.96
C LEU A 586 -16.25 -1.34 -27.00
N GLY A 587 -17.57 -1.17 -26.85
CA GLY A 587 -18.41 -0.39 -27.78
C GLY A 587 -18.38 -0.95 -29.21
N ASN A 588 -18.18 -0.06 -30.17
CA ASN A 588 -18.11 -0.43 -31.61
C ASN A 588 -16.70 -0.82 -32.09
N GLN A 589 -15.71 -0.89 -31.19
CA GLN A 589 -14.33 -1.26 -31.55
C GLN A 589 -14.29 -2.72 -32.01
N LYS A 590 -13.63 -2.98 -33.15
CA LYS A 590 -13.39 -4.33 -33.63
C LYS A 590 -11.98 -4.75 -33.26
N LEU A 591 -11.87 -5.80 -32.48
CA LEU A 591 -10.61 -6.44 -32.16
C LEU A 591 -10.23 -7.43 -33.27
N THR A 592 -8.95 -7.48 -33.62
CA THR A 592 -8.43 -8.54 -34.49
C THR A 592 -8.19 -9.81 -33.66
N ALA A 593 -8.12 -10.98 -34.28
CA ALA A 593 -7.76 -12.22 -33.59
C ALA A 593 -6.39 -12.12 -32.87
N LYS A 594 -5.48 -11.30 -33.40
CA LYS A 594 -4.19 -11.04 -32.77
C LYS A 594 -4.34 -10.19 -31.49
N ASP A 595 -5.19 -9.16 -31.52
CA ASP A 595 -5.44 -8.32 -30.33
C ASP A 595 -6.05 -9.15 -29.21
N ILE A 596 -7.04 -9.99 -29.54
CA ILE A 596 -7.68 -10.91 -28.58
C ILE A 596 -6.63 -11.86 -27.99
N GLN A 597 -5.79 -12.49 -28.84
CA GLN A 597 -4.78 -13.45 -28.35
C GLN A 597 -3.73 -12.75 -27.48
N ASN A 598 -3.26 -11.57 -27.85
CA ASN A 598 -2.30 -10.81 -27.04
C ASN A 598 -2.85 -10.46 -25.65
N GLU A 599 -4.12 -10.05 -25.58
CA GLU A 599 -4.78 -9.72 -24.31
C GLU A 599 -4.95 -10.97 -23.43
N LEU A 600 -5.34 -12.11 -24.04
CA LEU A 600 -5.42 -13.40 -23.34
C LEU A 600 -4.05 -13.84 -22.83
N ASP A 601 -3.00 -13.72 -23.65
CA ASP A 601 -1.63 -14.09 -23.27
C ASP A 601 -1.16 -13.28 -22.07
N ASN A 602 -1.34 -11.97 -22.10
CA ASN A 602 -0.93 -11.07 -21.04
C ASN A 602 -1.67 -11.32 -19.71
N ASN A 603 -3.01 -11.44 -19.78
CA ASN A 603 -3.82 -11.74 -18.60
C ASN A 603 -3.48 -13.09 -18.01
N THR A 604 -3.36 -14.12 -18.86
CA THR A 604 -3.10 -15.50 -18.43
C THR A 604 -1.71 -15.65 -17.81
N GLN A 605 -0.70 -14.97 -18.35
CA GLN A 605 0.65 -14.99 -17.79
C GLN A 605 0.69 -14.37 -16.40
N GLY A 606 0.06 -13.21 -16.20
CA GLY A 606 -0.06 -12.57 -14.89
C GLY A 606 -0.79 -13.48 -13.88
N ILE A 607 -1.93 -14.07 -14.29
CA ILE A 607 -2.70 -15.00 -13.44
C ILE A 607 -1.83 -16.18 -13.01
N LEU A 608 -1.23 -16.90 -13.94
CA LEU A 608 -0.47 -18.12 -13.65
C LEU A 608 0.80 -17.81 -12.85
N GLY A 609 1.54 -16.77 -13.23
CA GLY A 609 2.78 -16.38 -12.57
C GLY A 609 2.57 -15.97 -11.11
N TYR A 610 1.40 -15.37 -10.80
CA TYR A 610 1.03 -15.02 -9.44
C TYR A 610 0.46 -16.21 -8.66
N VAL A 611 -0.54 -16.92 -9.23
CA VAL A 611 -1.26 -17.99 -8.54
C VAL A 611 -0.35 -19.14 -8.15
N VAL A 612 0.62 -19.54 -9.01
CA VAL A 612 1.54 -20.63 -8.69
C VAL A 612 2.36 -20.35 -7.44
N ARG A 613 2.88 -19.14 -7.29
CA ARG A 613 3.65 -18.75 -6.10
C ARG A 613 2.75 -18.63 -4.87
N TRP A 614 1.55 -18.11 -5.04
CA TRP A 614 0.59 -18.00 -3.96
C TRP A 614 0.19 -19.36 -3.40
N ILE A 615 -0.19 -20.30 -4.28
CA ILE A 615 -0.63 -21.64 -3.89
C ILE A 615 0.54 -22.49 -3.39
N ASP A 616 1.62 -22.59 -4.15
CA ASP A 616 2.69 -23.54 -3.84
C ASP A 616 3.68 -23.04 -2.79
N GLN A 617 3.97 -21.74 -2.78
CA GLN A 617 5.00 -21.15 -1.92
C GLN A 617 4.43 -20.28 -0.79
N GLY A 618 3.14 -19.92 -0.81
CA GLY A 618 2.54 -19.01 0.16
C GLY A 618 3.05 -17.57 0.02
N VAL A 619 3.39 -17.16 -1.20
CA VAL A 619 3.88 -15.80 -1.51
C VAL A 619 2.73 -14.97 -2.05
N GLY A 620 2.28 -13.98 -1.28
CA GLY A 620 1.12 -13.15 -1.60
C GLY A 620 1.40 -11.92 -2.45
N CYS A 621 2.66 -11.55 -2.64
CA CYS A 621 3.08 -10.44 -3.51
C CYS A 621 4.39 -10.81 -4.19
N SER A 622 4.45 -10.71 -5.52
CA SER A 622 5.64 -11.11 -6.28
C SER A 622 5.81 -10.27 -7.54
N LYS A 623 7.06 -10.14 -7.98
CA LYS A 623 7.40 -9.59 -9.28
C LYS A 623 7.20 -10.66 -10.34
N VAL A 624 6.23 -10.48 -11.23
CA VAL A 624 5.88 -11.40 -12.32
C VAL A 624 6.21 -10.73 -13.65
N PRO A 625 7.01 -11.33 -14.53
CA PRO A 625 7.24 -10.79 -15.86
C PRO A 625 5.96 -10.84 -16.71
N ASP A 626 5.67 -9.77 -17.44
CA ASP A 626 4.63 -9.77 -18.47
C ASP A 626 5.12 -10.43 -19.78
N ILE A 627 4.29 -10.42 -20.82
CA ILE A 627 4.64 -11.00 -22.13
C ILE A 627 5.81 -10.30 -22.85
N ASN A 628 6.25 -9.14 -22.34
CA ASN A 628 7.39 -8.36 -22.86
C ASN A 628 8.60 -8.43 -21.90
N ASP A 629 8.58 -9.34 -20.94
CA ASP A 629 9.59 -9.51 -19.87
C ASP A 629 9.72 -8.28 -18.93
N VAL A 630 8.72 -7.42 -18.87
CA VAL A 630 8.64 -6.33 -17.89
C VAL A 630 8.15 -6.89 -16.56
N GLY A 631 8.97 -6.77 -15.52
CA GLY A 631 8.58 -7.19 -14.17
C GLY A 631 7.50 -6.30 -13.58
N LEU A 632 6.32 -6.87 -13.31
CA LEU A 632 5.20 -6.19 -12.67
C LEU A 632 5.06 -6.67 -11.22
N MET A 633 4.76 -5.76 -10.32
CA MET A 633 4.42 -6.11 -8.94
C MET A 633 2.96 -6.58 -8.89
N GLU A 634 2.77 -7.88 -8.76
CA GLU A 634 1.45 -8.53 -8.75
C GLU A 634 1.02 -8.86 -7.31
N ASP A 635 -0.25 -8.60 -7.01
CA ASP A 635 -0.96 -8.98 -5.80
C ASP A 635 -2.37 -9.48 -6.13
N ARG A 636 -3.24 -9.69 -5.13
CA ARG A 636 -4.61 -10.17 -5.40
C ARG A 636 -5.45 -9.18 -6.18
N ALA A 637 -5.21 -7.89 -6.08
CA ALA A 637 -5.96 -6.87 -6.83
C ALA A 637 -5.72 -6.98 -8.34
N THR A 638 -4.48 -7.21 -8.76
CA THR A 638 -4.15 -7.42 -10.17
C THR A 638 -4.68 -8.75 -10.70
N LEU A 639 -4.65 -9.80 -9.88
CA LEU A 639 -5.26 -11.10 -10.19
C LEU A 639 -6.78 -10.96 -10.43
N ARG A 640 -7.48 -10.19 -9.58
CA ARG A 640 -8.91 -9.91 -9.72
C ARG A 640 -9.21 -9.28 -11.07
N ILE A 641 -8.47 -8.25 -11.48
CA ILE A 641 -8.65 -7.62 -12.80
C ILE A 641 -8.51 -8.64 -13.92
N SER A 642 -7.40 -9.36 -13.94
CA SER A 642 -7.06 -10.26 -15.05
C SER A 642 -8.03 -11.41 -15.19
N SER A 643 -8.46 -12.02 -14.07
CA SER A 643 -9.45 -13.11 -14.07
C SER A 643 -10.84 -12.63 -14.45
N GLN A 644 -11.31 -11.50 -13.92
CA GLN A 644 -12.60 -10.93 -14.26
C GLN A 644 -12.66 -10.45 -15.72
N HIS A 645 -11.57 -9.95 -16.26
CA HIS A 645 -11.51 -9.51 -17.66
C HIS A 645 -11.68 -10.69 -18.63
N ILE A 646 -10.98 -11.82 -18.39
CA ILE A 646 -11.16 -13.03 -19.22
C ILE A 646 -12.57 -13.59 -19.03
N ALA A 647 -13.09 -13.64 -17.80
CA ALA A 647 -14.46 -14.11 -17.54
C ALA A 647 -15.51 -13.27 -18.27
N ASN A 648 -15.35 -11.94 -18.33
CA ASN A 648 -16.22 -11.06 -19.11
C ASN A 648 -16.11 -11.32 -20.62
N TRP A 649 -14.92 -11.50 -21.16
CA TRP A 649 -14.75 -11.81 -22.58
C TRP A 649 -15.32 -13.17 -22.97
N LEU A 650 -15.20 -14.18 -22.09
CA LEU A 650 -15.90 -15.48 -22.24
C LEU A 650 -17.41 -15.29 -22.24
N ARG A 651 -17.94 -14.53 -21.27
CA ARG A 651 -19.37 -14.26 -21.12
C ARG A 651 -19.99 -13.64 -22.36
N HIS A 652 -19.25 -12.75 -23.05
CA HIS A 652 -19.72 -12.03 -24.23
C HIS A 652 -19.21 -12.60 -25.55
N GLY A 653 -18.58 -13.78 -25.56
CA GLY A 653 -18.18 -14.47 -26.80
C GLY A 653 -17.08 -13.76 -27.59
N ILE A 654 -16.25 -12.91 -26.95
CA ILE A 654 -15.03 -12.35 -27.55
C ILE A 654 -13.97 -13.43 -27.74
N CYS A 655 -13.93 -14.39 -26.83
CA CYS A 655 -13.15 -15.62 -26.89
C CYS A 655 -14.00 -16.81 -26.43
N ASP A 656 -13.54 -18.03 -26.69
CA ASP A 656 -14.18 -19.26 -26.24
C ASP A 656 -13.33 -20.03 -25.24
N GLU A 657 -13.94 -20.95 -24.50
CA GLU A 657 -13.27 -21.77 -23.47
C GLU A 657 -12.09 -22.57 -24.03
N ALA A 658 -12.21 -23.09 -25.28
CA ALA A 658 -11.14 -23.87 -25.90
C ALA A 658 -9.90 -23.00 -26.18
N GLN A 659 -10.12 -21.77 -26.67
CA GLN A 659 -9.04 -20.79 -26.88
C GLN A 659 -8.38 -20.39 -25.55
N VAL A 660 -9.18 -20.09 -24.54
CA VAL A 660 -8.67 -19.72 -23.20
C VAL A 660 -7.89 -20.88 -22.58
N MET A 661 -8.43 -22.12 -22.56
CA MET A 661 -7.74 -23.28 -22.02
C MET A 661 -6.43 -23.58 -22.74
N LYS A 662 -6.40 -23.45 -24.08
CA LYS A 662 -5.17 -23.60 -24.88
C LYS A 662 -4.14 -22.54 -24.49
N THR A 663 -4.58 -21.31 -24.26
CA THR A 663 -3.72 -20.23 -23.82
C THR A 663 -3.18 -20.48 -22.40
N MET A 664 -4.05 -20.90 -21.46
CA MET A 664 -3.65 -21.28 -20.09
C MET A 664 -2.53 -22.33 -20.08
N LYS A 665 -2.71 -23.42 -20.82
CA LYS A 665 -1.70 -24.50 -20.89
C LYS A 665 -0.38 -24.03 -21.52
N ARG A 666 -0.44 -23.21 -22.57
CA ARG A 666 0.75 -22.66 -23.20
C ARG A 666 1.50 -21.69 -22.28
N MET A 667 0.77 -20.78 -21.63
CA MET A 667 1.38 -19.80 -20.73
C MET A 667 1.90 -20.41 -19.44
N ALA A 668 1.31 -21.50 -18.97
CA ALA A 668 1.86 -22.25 -17.83
C ALA A 668 3.29 -22.75 -18.12
N ALA A 669 3.54 -23.28 -19.32
CA ALA A 669 4.90 -23.67 -19.71
C ALA A 669 5.88 -22.48 -19.81
N VAL A 670 5.40 -21.30 -20.21
CA VAL A 670 6.21 -20.05 -20.21
C VAL A 670 6.57 -19.67 -18.78
N VAL A 671 5.59 -19.63 -17.88
CA VAL A 671 5.79 -19.30 -16.45
C VAL A 671 6.73 -20.30 -15.78
N ASP A 672 6.60 -21.60 -16.07
CA ASP A 672 7.53 -22.61 -15.57
C ASP A 672 8.98 -22.34 -16.03
N GLY A 673 9.16 -21.96 -17.29
CA GLY A 673 10.47 -21.55 -17.83
C GLY A 673 11.05 -20.32 -17.14
N GLN A 674 10.22 -19.32 -16.85
CA GLN A 674 10.63 -18.09 -16.13
C GLN A 674 11.07 -18.37 -14.69
N ASN A 675 10.58 -19.45 -14.08
CA ASN A 675 10.89 -19.84 -12.71
C ASN A 675 11.89 -20.98 -12.60
N ALA A 676 12.50 -21.45 -13.70
CA ALA A 676 13.42 -22.60 -13.73
C ALA A 676 14.66 -22.45 -12.82
N GLY A 677 15.01 -21.23 -12.40
CA GLY A 677 16.11 -20.96 -11.47
C GLY A 677 15.75 -21.08 -9.99
N ASP A 678 14.47 -21.24 -9.64
CA ASP A 678 14.00 -21.40 -8.27
C ASP A 678 13.83 -22.86 -7.90
N SER A 679 14.71 -23.38 -7.05
CA SER A 679 14.69 -24.79 -6.61
C SER A 679 13.44 -25.19 -5.82
N SER A 680 12.67 -24.23 -5.30
CA SER A 680 11.43 -24.46 -4.57
C SER A 680 10.18 -24.42 -5.48
N TYR A 681 10.35 -24.04 -6.74
CA TYR A 681 9.26 -23.94 -7.70
C TYR A 681 8.81 -25.31 -8.19
N ARG A 682 7.49 -25.48 -8.33
CA ARG A 682 6.87 -26.68 -8.90
C ARG A 682 6.26 -26.36 -10.26
N ASN A 683 6.63 -27.13 -11.29
CA ASN A 683 6.08 -26.93 -12.61
C ASN A 683 4.59 -27.29 -12.67
N MET A 684 3.82 -26.49 -13.39
CA MET A 684 2.43 -26.77 -13.75
C MET A 684 2.35 -27.67 -14.98
N ALA A 685 3.22 -27.45 -15.97
CA ALA A 685 3.28 -28.23 -17.20
C ALA A 685 4.29 -29.37 -17.08
N PRO A 686 4.05 -30.55 -17.73
CA PRO A 686 2.85 -30.92 -18.49
C PRO A 686 1.72 -31.55 -17.65
N ASP A 687 1.89 -31.66 -16.34
CA ASP A 687 0.97 -32.40 -15.43
C ASP A 687 -0.13 -31.47 -14.85
N PHE A 688 -0.91 -30.89 -15.75
CA PHE A 688 -1.92 -29.89 -15.41
C PHE A 688 -3.01 -30.42 -14.45
N GLU A 689 -3.34 -31.71 -14.54
CA GLU A 689 -4.40 -32.34 -13.75
C GLU A 689 -4.02 -32.47 -12.27
N ASN A 690 -2.75 -32.61 -11.96
CA ASN A 690 -2.24 -32.72 -10.59
C ASN A 690 -1.74 -31.39 -10.01
N SER A 691 -1.66 -30.34 -10.82
CA SER A 691 -1.27 -29.00 -10.34
C SER A 691 -2.45 -28.30 -9.70
N ILE A 692 -2.42 -28.16 -8.36
CA ILE A 692 -3.42 -27.41 -7.60
C ILE A 692 -3.40 -25.94 -8.01
N ALA A 693 -2.22 -25.37 -8.27
CA ALA A 693 -2.08 -23.98 -8.73
C ALA A 693 -2.73 -23.77 -10.11
N PHE A 694 -2.51 -24.66 -11.07
CA PHE A 694 -3.15 -24.58 -12.38
C PHE A 694 -4.67 -24.72 -12.26
N SER A 695 -5.16 -25.64 -11.43
CA SER A 695 -6.59 -25.81 -11.14
C SER A 695 -7.20 -24.54 -10.53
N ALA A 696 -6.53 -23.89 -9.58
CA ALA A 696 -6.96 -22.63 -8.99
C ALA A 696 -7.06 -21.52 -10.03
N ALA A 697 -6.03 -21.36 -10.88
CA ALA A 697 -6.04 -20.38 -11.95
C ALA A 697 -7.18 -20.60 -12.96
N CYS A 698 -7.44 -21.86 -13.35
CA CYS A 698 -8.58 -22.21 -14.19
C CYS A 698 -9.92 -21.88 -13.53
N GLN A 699 -10.10 -22.19 -12.25
CA GLN A 699 -11.33 -21.89 -11.53
C GLN A 699 -11.60 -20.39 -11.47
N LEU A 700 -10.59 -19.56 -11.20
CA LEU A 700 -10.70 -18.10 -11.18
C LEU A 700 -11.15 -17.51 -12.53
N VAL A 701 -10.77 -18.14 -13.63
CA VAL A 701 -11.11 -17.69 -14.99
C VAL A 701 -12.47 -18.20 -15.43
N PHE A 702 -12.69 -19.52 -15.39
CA PHE A 702 -13.90 -20.15 -15.94
C PHE A 702 -15.14 -20.01 -15.03
N GLU A 703 -14.92 -19.86 -13.72
CA GLU A 703 -15.98 -19.59 -12.75
C GLU A 703 -15.95 -18.14 -12.24
N GLY A 704 -15.24 -17.24 -12.95
CA GLY A 704 -15.02 -15.86 -12.53
C GLY A 704 -16.30 -15.06 -12.31
N CYS A 705 -17.33 -15.27 -13.16
CA CYS A 705 -18.63 -14.64 -12.99
C CYS A 705 -19.37 -15.06 -11.72
N ALA A 706 -19.06 -16.26 -11.18
CA ALA A 706 -19.70 -16.81 -9.98
C ALA A 706 -18.94 -16.41 -8.69
N GLN A 707 -17.76 -15.79 -8.78
CA GLN A 707 -17.03 -15.36 -7.60
C GLN A 707 -17.71 -14.16 -6.94
N PRO A 708 -17.89 -14.15 -5.59
CA PRO A 708 -18.55 -13.06 -4.89
C PRO A 708 -17.77 -11.74 -5.12
N SER A 709 -18.43 -10.73 -5.68
CA SER A 709 -17.82 -9.44 -6.08
C SER A 709 -16.57 -9.59 -6.96
N GLY A 710 -16.41 -10.73 -7.64
CA GLY A 710 -15.22 -11.04 -8.45
C GLY A 710 -13.94 -11.28 -7.68
N TYR A 711 -13.99 -11.46 -6.37
CA TYR A 711 -12.82 -11.67 -5.53
C TYR A 711 -12.18 -13.04 -5.76
N THR A 712 -10.88 -13.10 -5.51
CA THR A 712 -10.05 -14.28 -5.75
C THR A 712 -9.79 -15.10 -4.48
N GLU A 713 -9.99 -14.50 -3.32
CA GLU A 713 -9.71 -15.04 -2.01
C GLU A 713 -10.40 -16.39 -1.75
N PRO A 714 -11.69 -16.60 -2.05
CA PRO A 714 -12.34 -17.87 -1.77
C PRO A 714 -11.66 -19.05 -2.44
N VAL A 715 -11.29 -18.90 -3.72
CA VAL A 715 -10.58 -19.94 -4.47
C VAL A 715 -9.15 -20.13 -3.96
N LEU A 716 -8.40 -19.03 -3.79
CA LEU A 716 -7.01 -19.08 -3.36
C LEU A 716 -6.88 -19.74 -1.98
N HIS A 717 -7.69 -19.32 -1.00
CA HIS A 717 -7.65 -19.87 0.36
C HIS A 717 -8.02 -21.36 0.37
N ALA A 718 -9.09 -21.75 -0.31
CA ALA A 718 -9.51 -23.15 -0.39
C ALA A 718 -8.42 -24.04 -1.02
N MET A 719 -7.81 -23.59 -2.12
CA MET A 719 -6.79 -24.35 -2.82
C MET A 719 -5.46 -24.41 -2.05
N ARG A 720 -5.07 -23.34 -1.35
CA ARG A 720 -3.91 -23.35 -0.47
C ARG A 720 -4.11 -24.29 0.72
N LEU A 721 -5.26 -24.26 1.38
CA LEU A 721 -5.61 -25.19 2.45
C LEU A 721 -5.62 -26.65 1.95
N LYS A 722 -6.13 -26.91 0.75
CA LYS A 722 -6.05 -28.22 0.09
C LYS A 722 -4.61 -28.68 -0.08
N LEU A 723 -3.72 -27.82 -0.56
CA LEU A 723 -2.30 -28.14 -0.70
C LEU A 723 -1.64 -28.44 0.65
N LYS A 724 -1.90 -27.61 1.67
CA LYS A 724 -1.36 -27.82 3.04
C LYS A 724 -1.90 -29.12 3.64
N GLY A 725 -3.15 -29.50 3.37
CA GLY A 725 -3.76 -30.77 3.82
C GLY A 725 -3.24 -32.02 3.12
N THR A 726 -2.75 -31.91 1.87
CA THR A 726 -2.16 -33.04 1.14
C THR A 726 -0.68 -33.24 1.46
N ALA A 727 -0.03 -32.27 2.06
CA ALA A 727 1.39 -32.33 2.48
C ALA A 727 1.58 -32.90 3.90
N GLN A 728 0.48 -33.16 4.65
CA GLN A 728 0.45 -33.82 5.95
C GLN A 728 0.07 -35.30 5.79
#